data_d9900d371ea3429c73bfafa280e4c670
#
_entry.id   d9900d371ea3429c73bfafa280e4c670
#
_cell.length_a   1.000
_cell.length_b   1.000
_cell.length_c   1.000
_cell.angle_alpha   90.00
_cell.angle_beta   90.00
_cell.angle_gamma   90.00
#
_symmetry.space_group_name_H-M   'P 1'
#
loop_
_entity.id
_entity.type
_entity.pdbx_description
1 polymer ?
#
loop_
_entity_poly.entity_id
_entity_poly.type
_entity_poly.pdbx_seq_one_letter_code
_entity_poly.pdbx_strand_id
1 'polypeptide(L)'
;MPKLPFNSDWFVSRMGEEDKSIAVTLPHDAMLSEPRTAQSAGGTNTGWFEGYDYVYQKAFNVPAEWADRAMFLEFEGVYRDAEVFVNDSKAAFQPGGYTGFFVALDGLLRTDSENHIRVISRNADQPNSRWYSGAGIYRPVWLHVLPKEHIALNGLKIQTLDHVRPSVRVALSLICPGTAQVSILDGDRELAQAACKCQPGGTVDIPLPDAELWSPDTPKCYTCRVVFGEDVREESFGIRTITCDSKNGFCINGERVILRGACIHHDNGILGAITLPDAEMRKVRLLKQAGYNAIRSAHNPCSKALLDACDTLGMLVLDEYTDMWYIHKTRYDYAQYMPERWREDLSALVDKDFNHPSVVMYSIGNEVSETAQKRGIELTGQMTECLHQLDNRPVTCGINIFFNFLSSMGFGVYSDKKAEQEAAKAERRKGAPAKKKAVGSEFFNNLAGLFGSEFMKFGATLHGSDVKTRDAFAKLDVAGYNYGEKRYVRDLKEYPDRVILGSETFCADAARFWDLAKKHPALIGDFVWTGMDYLGEVGLGAMEYRDYAPDFDHGPGWITASAGVLDLTGASTGQTAYTQVAFELCPIRIGVVPADHAFEPHSPSAWRMSNTYESWAWNGCEGKETRVEVYARGAKVALFLNGRPMGEKKPDRDSRAVFRVTWQPGELTAVVYGADGAELGRTSLSSAGEETRLAAEPEEPRVSAEGLCYVRLRYTDENGLLKPLARGDIRVAVEGGRLLALGSACPYNERGYLTDTTDTYYGQALAIVKPKGPGELVLRAESPYGSAQVHISCREEGAR
;
A
#
# COMPACT_ATOMS: atom_id res chain seq x y z
N MET A 1 16.79 26.26 8.62
CA MET A 1 15.76 26.62 7.63
C MET A 1 14.98 25.36 7.29
N PRO A 2 13.70 25.42 7.00
CA PRO A 2 12.97 24.25 6.54
C PRO A 2 13.55 23.74 5.21
N LYS A 3 13.40 22.46 4.94
CA LYS A 3 13.72 21.89 3.62
C LYS A 3 12.79 22.51 2.56
N LEU A 4 13.34 22.80 1.40
CA LEU A 4 12.64 23.47 0.31
C LEU A 4 12.16 22.41 -0.71
N PRO A 5 10.93 22.51 -1.24
CA PRO A 5 10.49 21.63 -2.31
C PRO A 5 11.32 21.90 -3.56
N PHE A 6 11.83 20.83 -4.19
CA PHE A 6 12.67 20.93 -5.39
C PHE A 6 12.01 20.21 -6.58
N ASN A 7 10.68 20.29 -6.66
CA ASN A 7 9.83 19.46 -7.51
C ASN A 7 9.39 20.11 -8.83
N SER A 8 9.45 21.44 -8.97
CA SER A 8 9.07 22.17 -10.20
C SER A 8 10.19 22.16 -11.23
N ASP A 9 9.84 22.50 -12.46
CA ASP A 9 10.77 22.81 -13.56
C ASP A 9 11.78 21.71 -13.90
N TRP A 10 11.35 20.46 -13.83
CA TRP A 10 12.09 19.32 -14.33
C TRP A 10 11.69 19.01 -15.77
N PHE A 11 12.63 18.44 -16.51
CA PHE A 11 12.42 17.90 -17.84
C PHE A 11 12.75 16.41 -17.83
N VAL A 12 11.94 15.60 -18.50
CA VAL A 12 12.17 14.15 -18.60
C VAL A 12 12.14 13.70 -20.06
N SER A 13 13.00 12.77 -20.40
CA SER A 13 13.03 12.06 -21.68
C SER A 13 13.40 10.61 -21.48
N ARG A 14 13.12 9.77 -22.48
CA ARG A 14 13.81 8.49 -22.56
C ARG A 14 15.30 8.72 -22.85
N MET A 15 16.15 7.87 -22.29
CA MET A 15 17.59 7.95 -22.53
C MET A 15 17.89 7.75 -24.01
N GLY A 16 18.69 8.68 -24.59
CA GLY A 16 18.98 8.73 -26.03
C GLY A 16 17.95 9.48 -26.86
N GLU A 17 16.89 10.05 -26.25
CA GLU A 17 15.86 10.87 -26.88
C GLU A 17 15.73 12.25 -26.18
N GLU A 18 16.85 12.83 -25.74
CA GLU A 18 16.84 14.05 -24.93
C GLU A 18 16.27 15.27 -25.69
N ASP A 19 16.27 15.22 -27.02
CA ASP A 19 15.62 16.21 -27.91
C ASP A 19 14.07 16.18 -27.81
N LYS A 20 13.48 15.12 -27.25
CA LYS A 20 12.05 14.97 -27.03
C LYS A 20 11.64 15.19 -25.58
N SER A 21 12.47 15.85 -24.80
CA SER A 21 12.19 16.07 -23.39
C SER A 21 10.90 16.88 -23.17
N ILE A 22 10.12 16.48 -22.15
CA ILE A 22 8.90 17.16 -21.73
C ILE A 22 9.05 17.74 -20.33
N ALA A 23 8.40 18.88 -20.08
CA ALA A 23 8.35 19.50 -18.77
C ALA A 23 7.46 18.71 -17.81
N VAL A 24 7.95 18.43 -16.61
CA VAL A 24 7.22 17.72 -15.56
C VAL A 24 7.40 18.39 -14.20
N THR A 25 6.43 18.14 -13.34
CA THR A 25 6.53 18.44 -11.90
C THR A 25 6.63 17.12 -11.14
N LEU A 26 7.57 17.00 -10.23
CA LEU A 26 7.73 15.82 -9.38
C LEU A 26 6.70 15.84 -8.22
N PRO A 27 6.33 14.68 -7.72
CA PRO A 27 6.66 13.31 -8.19
C PRO A 27 6.09 13.00 -9.57
N HIS A 28 6.82 12.18 -10.34
CA HIS A 28 6.43 11.79 -11.70
C HIS A 28 6.71 10.31 -11.94
N ASP A 29 5.72 9.59 -12.44
CA ASP A 29 5.84 8.20 -12.87
C ASP A 29 5.93 8.14 -14.40
N ALA A 30 7.15 7.97 -14.92
CA ALA A 30 7.38 7.95 -16.36
C ALA A 30 6.78 6.71 -17.03
N MET A 31 6.68 5.58 -16.30
CA MET A 31 6.18 4.32 -16.86
C MET A 31 4.68 4.35 -17.14
N LEU A 32 3.90 5.13 -16.39
CA LEU A 32 2.45 5.20 -16.56
C LEU A 32 2.02 5.72 -17.94
N SER A 33 2.88 6.50 -18.61
CA SER A 33 2.64 7.03 -19.96
C SER A 33 3.12 6.10 -21.08
N GLU A 34 3.79 4.99 -20.74
CA GLU A 34 4.37 4.10 -21.74
C GLU A 34 3.32 3.15 -22.36
N PRO A 35 3.57 2.67 -23.58
CA PRO A 35 2.72 1.67 -24.21
C PRO A 35 2.64 0.38 -23.38
N ARG A 36 1.48 -0.27 -23.42
CA ARG A 36 1.29 -1.64 -22.94
C ARG A 36 1.20 -2.58 -24.14
N THR A 37 2.17 -3.48 -24.24
CA THR A 37 2.28 -4.36 -25.41
C THR A 37 2.56 -5.81 -25.00
N ALA A 38 2.22 -6.75 -25.88
CA ALA A 38 2.56 -8.16 -25.70
C ALA A 38 4.07 -8.42 -25.74
N GLN A 39 4.87 -7.48 -26.19
CA GLN A 39 6.33 -7.53 -26.22
C GLN A 39 6.96 -7.04 -24.91
N SER A 40 6.19 -6.42 -24.02
CA SER A 40 6.72 -5.99 -22.71
C SER A 40 7.41 -7.12 -21.99
N ALA A 41 8.69 -6.93 -21.65
CA ALA A 41 9.48 -7.91 -20.92
C ALA A 41 9.01 -8.06 -19.45
N GLY A 42 8.35 -7.05 -18.88
CA GLY A 42 7.70 -7.09 -17.59
C GLY A 42 6.44 -7.97 -17.58
N GLY A 43 5.72 -8.00 -18.69
CA GLY A 43 4.52 -8.82 -18.87
C GLY A 43 3.45 -8.55 -17.81
N THR A 44 2.84 -9.61 -17.31
CA THR A 44 1.81 -9.55 -16.26
C THR A 44 2.27 -8.86 -14.98
N ASN A 45 3.56 -8.92 -14.63
CA ASN A 45 4.09 -8.33 -13.41
C ASN A 45 3.89 -6.82 -13.39
N THR A 46 4.15 -6.15 -14.52
CA THR A 46 4.11 -4.68 -14.62
C THR A 46 2.82 -4.16 -15.24
N GLY A 47 1.79 -5.00 -15.45
CA GLY A 47 0.59 -4.57 -16.17
C GLY A 47 0.85 -4.36 -17.67
N TRP A 48 1.83 -5.04 -18.24
CA TRP A 48 2.25 -4.98 -19.64
C TRP A 48 2.89 -3.66 -20.08
N PHE A 49 3.15 -2.73 -19.16
CA PHE A 49 3.90 -1.50 -19.49
C PHE A 49 5.32 -1.84 -19.95
N GLU A 50 5.79 -1.13 -20.95
CA GLU A 50 7.17 -1.23 -21.40
C GLU A 50 8.11 -0.45 -20.46
N GLY A 51 9.29 -1.00 -20.18
CA GLY A 51 10.31 -0.35 -19.38
C GLY A 51 11.36 0.36 -20.25
N TYR A 52 11.72 1.57 -19.86
CA TYR A 52 12.80 2.35 -20.49
C TYR A 52 13.70 2.96 -19.42
N ASP A 53 14.91 3.35 -19.83
CA ASP A 53 15.75 4.20 -19.03
C ASP A 53 15.36 5.67 -19.28
N TYR A 54 15.29 6.46 -18.20
CA TYR A 54 14.86 7.86 -18.25
C TYR A 54 15.94 8.79 -17.76
N VAL A 55 15.98 10.00 -18.36
CA VAL A 55 16.85 11.09 -17.98
C VAL A 55 15.99 12.25 -17.50
N TYR A 56 16.15 12.63 -16.25
CA TYR A 56 15.55 13.82 -15.65
C TYR A 56 16.61 14.90 -15.57
N GLN A 57 16.26 16.13 -15.93
CA GLN A 57 17.15 17.29 -15.93
C GLN A 57 16.47 18.48 -15.29
N LYS A 58 17.25 19.26 -14.53
CA LYS A 58 16.83 20.54 -13.97
C LYS A 58 18.00 21.50 -13.93
N ALA A 59 17.75 22.72 -14.38
CA ALA A 59 18.68 23.84 -14.22
C ALA A 59 18.25 24.74 -13.06
N PHE A 60 19.19 25.25 -12.29
CA PHE A 60 18.90 26.17 -11.19
C PHE A 60 20.09 27.03 -10.85
N ASN A 61 19.83 28.20 -10.28
CA ASN A 61 20.85 29.10 -9.76
C ASN A 61 20.92 29.05 -8.24
N VAL A 62 22.12 29.09 -7.67
CA VAL A 62 22.35 29.21 -6.24
C VAL A 62 22.25 30.69 -5.84
N PRO A 63 21.31 31.10 -4.98
CA PRO A 63 21.26 32.45 -4.45
C PRO A 63 22.55 32.81 -3.72
N ALA A 64 23.00 34.07 -3.84
CA ALA A 64 24.25 34.51 -3.24
C ALA A 64 24.31 34.34 -1.72
N GLU A 65 23.16 34.44 -1.05
CA GLU A 65 23.01 34.21 0.40
C GLU A 65 23.21 32.74 0.83
N TRP A 66 23.27 31.82 -0.12
CA TRP A 66 23.53 30.38 0.16
C TRP A 66 24.99 29.99 -0.05
N ALA A 67 25.86 30.93 -0.47
CA ALA A 67 27.25 30.60 -0.80
C ALA A 67 28.06 30.01 0.37
N ASP A 68 27.66 30.33 1.61
CA ASP A 68 28.30 29.81 2.84
C ASP A 68 27.47 28.79 3.57
N ARG A 69 26.54 28.09 2.88
CA ARG A 69 25.67 27.06 3.43
C ARG A 69 26.12 25.66 2.99
N ALA A 70 25.80 24.66 3.80
CA ALA A 70 25.86 23.25 3.42
C ALA A 70 24.56 22.90 2.67
N MET A 71 24.68 22.30 1.49
CA MET A 71 23.50 21.98 0.68
C MET A 71 23.43 20.49 0.35
N PHE A 72 22.21 19.93 0.45
CA PHE A 72 21.96 18.53 0.12
C PHE A 72 20.66 18.41 -0.67
N LEU A 73 20.64 17.53 -1.67
CA LEU A 73 19.40 17.05 -2.24
C LEU A 73 18.99 15.76 -1.52
N GLU A 74 17.73 15.69 -1.10
CA GLU A 74 17.09 14.48 -0.61
C GLU A 74 16.14 13.96 -1.69
N PHE A 75 16.38 12.74 -2.17
CA PHE A 75 15.47 12.00 -3.02
C PHE A 75 14.75 10.97 -2.16
N GLU A 76 13.43 11.06 -2.01
CA GLU A 76 12.66 10.08 -1.21
C GLU A 76 12.48 8.74 -1.92
N GLY A 77 12.59 8.72 -3.25
CA GLY A 77 12.57 7.49 -4.04
C GLY A 77 12.71 7.75 -5.54
N VAL A 78 13.58 6.96 -6.17
CA VAL A 78 13.81 6.96 -7.62
C VAL A 78 13.85 5.52 -8.09
N TYR A 79 12.91 5.07 -8.89
CA TYR A 79 12.89 3.70 -9.37
C TYR A 79 13.47 3.61 -10.78
N ARG A 80 14.62 2.95 -10.96
CA ARG A 80 15.62 2.36 -10.06
C ARG A 80 17.04 2.64 -10.60
N ASP A 81 18.05 2.12 -9.90
CA ASP A 81 19.48 2.26 -10.27
C ASP A 81 19.81 3.73 -10.61
N ALA A 82 19.41 4.63 -9.67
CA ALA A 82 19.51 6.06 -9.85
C ALA A 82 20.96 6.54 -9.86
N GLU A 83 21.38 7.19 -10.94
CA GLU A 83 22.65 7.89 -11.03
C GLU A 83 22.38 9.40 -11.03
N VAL A 84 22.92 10.11 -10.05
CA VAL A 84 22.76 11.57 -9.94
C VAL A 84 24.06 12.28 -10.33
N PHE A 85 23.94 13.24 -11.24
CA PHE A 85 25.04 14.09 -11.70
C PHE A 85 24.73 15.55 -11.36
N VAL A 86 25.75 16.26 -10.91
CA VAL A 86 25.73 17.69 -10.67
C VAL A 86 26.83 18.32 -11.53
N ASN A 87 26.50 19.21 -12.46
CA ASN A 87 27.44 19.81 -13.38
C ASN A 87 28.42 18.81 -14.03
N ASP A 88 27.87 17.71 -14.59
CA ASP A 88 28.58 16.58 -15.21
C ASP A 88 29.41 15.71 -14.28
N SER A 89 29.52 16.03 -13.00
CA SER A 89 30.17 15.18 -12.00
C SER A 89 29.18 14.18 -11.41
N LYS A 90 29.52 12.89 -11.41
CA LYS A 90 28.70 11.88 -10.74
C LYS A 90 28.76 12.10 -9.24
N ALA A 91 27.62 12.43 -8.64
CA ALA A 91 27.49 12.77 -7.23
C ALA A 91 26.97 11.59 -6.38
N ALA A 92 26.10 10.75 -6.93
CA ALA A 92 25.56 9.60 -6.20
C ALA A 92 25.13 8.45 -7.12
N PHE A 93 25.02 7.25 -6.52
CA PHE A 93 24.39 6.07 -7.10
C PHE A 93 23.55 5.38 -6.03
N GLN A 94 22.25 5.20 -6.29
CA GLN A 94 21.32 4.46 -5.43
C GLN A 94 20.62 3.37 -6.23
N PRO A 95 20.92 2.10 -5.96
CA PRO A 95 20.32 0.99 -6.69
C PRO A 95 18.89 0.66 -6.23
N GLY A 96 18.55 0.91 -4.94
CA GLY A 96 17.25 0.63 -4.37
C GLY A 96 16.21 1.66 -4.80
N GLY A 97 15.12 1.20 -5.43
CA GLY A 97 14.06 2.09 -5.92
C GLY A 97 13.18 2.69 -4.83
N TYR A 98 13.16 2.11 -3.63
CA TYR A 98 12.24 2.46 -2.54
C TYR A 98 12.92 3.13 -1.34
N THR A 99 14.25 3.10 -1.29
CA THR A 99 15.05 3.70 -0.23
C THR A 99 15.42 5.13 -0.59
N GLY A 100 15.08 6.09 0.28
CA GLY A 100 15.49 7.47 0.14
C GLY A 100 17.00 7.65 0.36
N PHE A 101 17.57 8.69 -0.25
CA PHE A 101 19.01 8.98 -0.14
C PHE A 101 19.30 10.48 -0.26
N PHE A 102 20.45 10.87 0.27
CA PHE A 102 20.94 12.26 0.22
C PHE A 102 22.14 12.38 -0.73
N VAL A 103 22.21 13.53 -1.39
CA VAL A 103 23.34 13.92 -2.26
C VAL A 103 23.93 15.22 -1.73
N ALA A 104 25.16 15.16 -1.23
CA ALA A 104 25.89 16.38 -0.84
C ALA A 104 26.27 17.19 -2.09
N LEU A 105 26.01 18.49 -2.06
CA LEU A 105 26.27 19.40 -3.18
C LEU A 105 27.54 20.23 -2.98
N ASP A 106 28.18 20.15 -1.82
CA ASP A 106 29.38 20.91 -1.50
C ASP A 106 30.53 20.59 -2.46
N GLY A 107 31.12 21.63 -3.00
CA GLY A 107 32.17 21.53 -3.99
C GLY A 107 31.74 21.16 -5.41
N LEU A 108 30.46 20.86 -5.63
CA LEU A 108 29.91 20.55 -6.95
C LEU A 108 29.16 21.74 -7.58
N LEU A 109 28.69 22.67 -6.76
CA LEU A 109 27.89 23.81 -7.20
C LEU A 109 28.79 24.99 -7.65
N ARG A 110 28.30 25.69 -8.66
CA ARG A 110 28.81 26.96 -9.14
C ARG A 110 27.96 28.07 -8.53
N THR A 111 28.56 29.08 -7.97
CA THR A 111 27.89 30.21 -7.35
C THR A 111 27.73 31.42 -8.29
N ASP A 112 28.40 31.42 -9.43
CA ASP A 112 28.46 32.48 -10.42
C ASP A 112 27.77 32.17 -11.74
N SER A 113 27.25 30.96 -11.86
CA SER A 113 26.58 30.47 -13.07
C SER A 113 25.51 29.42 -12.76
N GLU A 114 24.71 29.10 -13.75
CA GLU A 114 23.66 28.09 -13.69
C GLU A 114 24.24 26.70 -13.40
N ASN A 115 23.56 25.96 -12.55
CA ASN A 115 23.87 24.58 -12.22
C ASN A 115 22.88 23.64 -12.87
N HIS A 116 23.35 22.46 -13.25
CA HIS A 116 22.57 21.43 -13.89
C HIS A 116 22.55 20.15 -13.04
N ILE A 117 21.37 19.69 -12.68
CA ILE A 117 21.16 18.37 -12.08
C ILE A 117 20.65 17.44 -13.17
N ARG A 118 21.27 16.26 -13.29
CA ARG A 118 20.83 15.19 -14.18
C ARG A 118 20.68 13.90 -13.38
N VAL A 119 19.51 13.27 -13.46
CA VAL A 119 19.22 12.00 -12.80
C VAL A 119 18.89 10.98 -13.87
N ILE A 120 19.64 9.88 -13.92
CA ILE A 120 19.34 8.74 -14.78
C ILE A 120 18.64 7.71 -13.91
N SER A 121 17.45 7.31 -14.31
CA SER A 121 16.67 6.21 -13.72
C SER A 121 16.62 5.05 -14.69
N ARG A 122 17.21 3.90 -14.33
CA ARG A 122 17.30 2.75 -15.22
C ARG A 122 16.18 1.77 -14.95
N ASN A 123 15.29 1.58 -15.93
CA ASN A 123 14.17 0.66 -15.84
C ASN A 123 13.92 -0.14 -17.13
N ALA A 124 14.86 -0.12 -18.08
CA ALA A 124 14.79 -0.88 -19.32
C ALA A 124 14.98 -2.39 -19.07
N ASP A 125 15.80 -2.77 -18.10
CA ASP A 125 16.01 -4.16 -17.72
C ASP A 125 14.80 -4.72 -16.98
N GLN A 126 13.96 -5.50 -17.67
CA GLN A 126 12.73 -6.10 -17.18
C GLN A 126 12.76 -7.65 -17.36
N PRO A 127 12.06 -8.43 -16.50
CA PRO A 127 11.36 -8.01 -15.28
C PRO A 127 12.32 -7.74 -14.13
N ASN A 128 12.07 -6.66 -13.40
CA ASN A 128 12.82 -6.30 -12.20
C ASN A 128 11.95 -6.20 -10.94
N SER A 129 10.64 -6.38 -11.10
CA SER A 129 9.65 -6.42 -10.04
C SER A 129 8.58 -7.48 -10.35
N ARG A 130 7.81 -7.91 -9.34
CA ARG A 130 6.63 -8.78 -9.52
C ARG A 130 5.33 -7.99 -9.66
N TRP A 131 5.32 -6.73 -9.29
CA TRP A 131 4.19 -5.79 -9.38
C TRP A 131 4.59 -4.57 -10.21
N TYR A 132 3.65 -3.67 -10.45
CA TYR A 132 3.92 -2.40 -11.10
C TYR A 132 4.78 -1.52 -10.21
N SER A 133 6.00 -1.27 -10.62
CA SER A 133 6.97 -0.48 -9.86
C SER A 133 6.88 1.02 -10.12
N GLY A 134 6.29 1.42 -11.26
CA GLY A 134 6.51 2.73 -11.82
C GLY A 134 7.96 2.90 -12.31
N ALA A 135 8.33 4.11 -12.72
CA ALA A 135 9.70 4.47 -13.08
C ALA A 135 9.97 5.96 -12.89
N GLY A 136 11.24 6.29 -12.69
CA GLY A 136 11.67 7.69 -12.55
C GLY A 136 11.63 8.21 -11.12
N ILE A 137 11.53 9.54 -10.98
CA ILE A 137 11.50 10.22 -9.68
C ILE A 137 10.04 10.28 -9.21
N TYR A 138 9.57 9.16 -8.61
CA TYR A 138 8.16 8.97 -8.27
C TYR A 138 7.78 9.40 -6.85
N ARG A 139 8.78 9.80 -6.02
CA ARG A 139 8.61 10.42 -4.70
C ARG A 139 9.21 11.82 -4.71
N PRO A 140 8.86 12.71 -3.74
CA PRO A 140 9.36 14.09 -3.71
C PRO A 140 10.88 14.22 -3.65
N VAL A 141 11.37 15.37 -4.16
CA VAL A 141 12.75 15.81 -4.00
C VAL A 141 12.77 17.09 -3.19
N TRP A 142 13.71 17.17 -2.23
CA TRP A 142 13.87 18.30 -1.33
C TRP A 142 15.29 18.86 -1.43
N LEU A 143 15.41 20.17 -1.32
CA LEU A 143 16.68 20.86 -1.17
C LEU A 143 16.83 21.32 0.28
N HIS A 144 17.85 20.82 0.96
CA HIS A 144 18.25 21.27 2.28
C HIS A 144 19.32 22.34 2.13
N VAL A 145 19.10 23.51 2.74
CA VAL A 145 20.06 24.64 2.78
C VAL A 145 20.35 24.94 4.24
N LEU A 146 21.48 24.47 4.74
CA LEU A 146 21.79 24.41 6.16
C LEU A 146 22.96 25.35 6.50
N PRO A 147 23.00 25.89 7.73
CA PRO A 147 24.22 26.51 8.24
C PRO A 147 25.39 25.51 8.20
N LYS A 148 26.63 25.98 8.22
CA LYS A 148 27.81 25.11 8.33
C LYS A 148 27.78 24.28 9.63
N GLU A 149 27.36 24.92 10.73
CA GLU A 149 27.09 24.23 12.00
C GLU A 149 25.62 23.88 12.04
N HIS A 150 25.26 22.62 11.91
CA HIS A 150 23.88 22.17 11.83
C HIS A 150 23.65 20.83 12.53
N ILE A 151 22.40 20.48 12.74
CA ILE A 151 21.94 19.18 13.17
C ILE A 151 22.14 18.22 12.00
N ALA A 152 22.80 17.09 12.23
CA ALA A 152 23.04 16.10 11.17
C ALA A 152 21.72 15.68 10.50
N LEU A 153 21.79 15.35 9.21
CA LEU A 153 20.64 14.77 8.51
C LEU A 153 20.20 13.49 9.26
N ASN A 154 18.89 13.33 9.50
CA ASN A 154 18.31 12.26 10.35
C ASN A 154 18.88 12.24 11.80
N GLY A 155 19.48 13.33 12.28
CA GLY A 155 20.13 13.43 13.57
C GLY A 155 19.20 13.73 14.74
N LEU A 156 17.91 13.83 14.55
CA LEU A 156 16.91 14.04 15.61
C LEU A 156 16.04 12.79 15.75
N LYS A 157 16.18 12.09 16.88
CA LYS A 157 15.42 10.87 17.21
C LYS A 157 14.72 11.03 18.56
N ILE A 158 13.42 10.70 18.62
CA ILE A 158 12.57 10.88 19.78
C ILE A 158 12.00 9.52 20.19
N GLN A 159 12.31 9.09 21.41
CA GLN A 159 11.86 7.81 21.95
C GLN A 159 11.03 8.04 23.21
N THR A 160 9.85 7.43 23.29
CA THR A 160 9.07 7.38 24.53
C THR A 160 9.78 6.48 25.55
N LEU A 161 10.00 6.99 26.76
CA LEU A 161 10.61 6.23 27.87
C LEU A 161 9.56 5.57 28.76
N ASP A 162 8.49 6.29 29.06
CA ASP A 162 7.43 5.85 29.97
C ASP A 162 6.08 6.40 29.47
N HIS A 163 5.04 5.57 29.48
CA HIS A 163 3.69 5.98 29.12
C HIS A 163 2.79 6.23 30.36
N VAL A 164 3.16 5.66 31.53
CA VAL A 164 2.41 5.86 32.80
C VAL A 164 2.74 7.21 33.42
N ARG A 165 4.00 7.62 33.32
CA ARG A 165 4.50 8.96 33.60
C ARG A 165 5.16 9.49 32.34
N PRO A 166 4.36 10.06 31.41
CA PRO A 166 4.83 10.37 30.07
C PRO A 166 6.15 11.13 30.08
N SER A 167 7.12 10.57 29.36
CA SER A 167 8.45 11.15 29.20
C SER A 167 9.09 10.63 27.92
N VAL A 168 9.92 11.48 27.30
CA VAL A 168 10.62 11.16 26.07
C VAL A 168 12.11 11.40 26.21
N ARG A 169 12.90 10.59 25.50
CA ARG A 169 14.31 10.84 25.25
C ARG A 169 14.46 11.46 23.86
N VAL A 170 15.08 12.62 23.80
CA VAL A 170 15.51 13.24 22.57
C VAL A 170 16.99 12.96 22.39
N ALA A 171 17.33 12.21 21.34
CA ALA A 171 18.70 11.96 20.94
C ALA A 171 19.05 12.87 19.74
N LEU A 172 20.18 13.57 19.85
CA LEU A 172 20.66 14.51 18.84
C LEU A 172 22.03 14.11 18.34
N SER A 173 22.23 14.23 17.04
CA SER A 173 23.54 14.21 16.39
C SER A 173 23.79 15.54 15.72
N LEU A 174 24.87 16.22 16.10
CA LEU A 174 25.33 17.48 15.49
C LEU A 174 26.59 17.21 14.65
N ILE A 175 26.83 18.01 13.62
CA ILE A 175 28.06 17.87 12.84
C ILE A 175 29.31 18.39 13.59
N CYS A 176 29.12 19.19 14.64
CA CYS A 176 30.17 19.67 15.53
C CYS A 176 29.68 19.67 16.99
N PRO A 177 30.58 19.62 17.99
CA PRO A 177 30.19 19.71 19.40
C PRO A 177 29.48 21.00 19.74
N GLY A 178 28.42 20.94 20.54
CA GLY A 178 27.67 22.13 20.94
C GLY A 178 26.49 21.82 21.88
N THR A 179 25.69 22.84 22.16
CA THR A 179 24.49 22.74 22.98
C THR A 179 23.28 23.17 22.15
N ALA A 180 22.32 22.29 21.99
CA ALA A 180 21.06 22.57 21.33
C ALA A 180 19.94 22.81 22.35
N GLN A 181 19.00 23.69 22.01
CA GLN A 181 17.76 23.88 22.78
C GLN A 181 16.68 22.97 22.18
N VAL A 182 15.99 22.23 23.03
CA VAL A 182 14.91 21.31 22.65
C VAL A 182 13.64 21.80 23.30
N SER A 183 12.59 22.01 22.52
CA SER A 183 11.24 22.35 22.99
C SER A 183 10.24 21.31 22.49
N ILE A 184 9.31 20.90 23.33
CA ILE A 184 8.17 20.06 22.97
C ILE A 184 6.92 20.93 22.89
N LEU A 185 6.24 20.88 21.75
CA LEU A 185 5.10 21.74 21.43
C LEU A 185 3.82 20.91 21.21
N ASP A 186 2.70 21.46 21.67
CA ASP A 186 1.34 21.03 21.30
C ASP A 186 0.68 22.17 20.50
N GLY A 187 0.75 22.08 19.18
CA GLY A 187 0.48 23.24 18.31
C GLY A 187 1.46 24.36 18.63
N ASP A 188 0.95 25.55 18.95
CA ASP A 188 1.78 26.72 19.34
C ASP A 188 2.18 26.73 20.82
N ARG A 189 1.64 25.80 21.62
CA ARG A 189 1.87 25.78 23.08
C ARG A 189 3.13 24.96 23.40
N GLU A 190 4.12 25.59 24.04
CA GLU A 190 5.28 24.91 24.59
C GLU A 190 4.89 24.16 25.88
N LEU A 191 5.14 22.84 25.90
CA LEU A 191 4.89 21.97 27.06
C LEU A 191 6.13 21.83 27.94
N ALA A 192 7.30 21.76 27.33
CA ALA A 192 8.55 21.60 28.04
C ALA A 192 9.73 22.10 27.20
N GLN A 193 10.82 22.51 27.88
CA GLN A 193 12.06 22.92 27.24
C GLN A 193 13.26 22.31 27.99
N ALA A 194 14.31 21.96 27.28
CA ALA A 194 15.55 21.43 27.83
C ALA A 194 16.76 21.76 26.95
N ALA A 195 17.94 21.78 27.53
CA ALA A 195 19.20 21.90 26.80
C ALA A 195 19.87 20.54 26.64
N CYS A 196 20.28 20.20 25.42
CA CYS A 196 21.00 18.98 25.10
C CYS A 196 22.45 19.32 24.73
N LYS A 197 23.40 18.77 25.50
CA LYS A 197 24.84 18.87 25.19
C LYS A 197 25.29 17.71 24.32
N CYS A 198 25.87 18.00 23.17
CA CYS A 198 26.31 17.01 22.18
C CYS A 198 27.84 17.05 21.97
N GLN A 199 28.47 15.85 21.76
CA GLN A 199 29.93 15.66 21.62
C GLN A 199 30.31 14.63 20.51
N PRO A 200 29.92 14.77 19.24
CA PRO A 200 28.81 15.49 18.60
C PRO A 200 27.41 14.91 18.91
N GLY A 201 27.31 13.69 19.43
CA GLY A 201 26.03 13.07 19.88
C GLY A 201 25.71 13.44 21.32
N GLY A 202 24.42 13.51 21.64
CA GLY A 202 23.91 13.76 22.98
C GLY A 202 22.46 13.32 23.16
N THR A 203 22.03 13.19 24.41
CA THR A 203 20.64 12.86 24.76
C THR A 203 20.15 13.74 25.88
N VAL A 204 18.84 14.00 25.90
CA VAL A 204 18.14 14.64 27.02
C VAL A 204 16.79 13.97 27.24
N ASP A 205 16.49 13.67 28.49
CA ASP A 205 15.20 13.10 28.90
C ASP A 205 14.27 14.23 29.36
N ILE A 206 13.06 14.27 28.82
CA ILE A 206 12.09 15.34 29.04
C ILE A 206 10.80 14.73 29.61
N PRO A 207 10.44 15.04 30.86
CA PRO A 207 9.14 14.65 31.42
C PRO A 207 8.01 15.48 30.82
N LEU A 208 6.89 14.84 30.52
CA LEU A 208 5.69 15.42 29.92
C LEU A 208 4.42 14.95 30.67
N PRO A 209 4.27 15.27 31.98
CA PRO A 209 3.30 14.62 32.85
C PRO A 209 1.84 14.80 32.41
N ASP A 210 1.52 15.86 31.68
CA ASP A 210 0.17 16.17 31.22
C ASP A 210 -0.05 15.83 29.73
N ALA A 211 0.89 15.12 29.10
CA ALA A 211 0.78 14.78 27.67
C ALA A 211 -0.17 13.60 27.45
N GLU A 212 -1.01 13.74 26.42
CA GLU A 212 -1.86 12.66 25.92
C GLU A 212 -1.04 11.64 25.14
N LEU A 213 -1.40 10.37 25.28
CA LEU A 213 -0.73 9.28 24.58
C LEU A 213 -1.25 9.13 23.16
N TRP A 214 -0.36 8.78 22.25
CA TRP A 214 -0.75 8.35 20.91
C TRP A 214 -1.28 6.90 20.94
N SER A 215 -2.43 6.69 20.30
CA SER A 215 -2.98 5.34 20.03
C SER A 215 -3.74 5.32 18.71
N PRO A 216 -4.09 4.15 18.16
CA PRO A 216 -4.93 4.06 16.96
C PRO A 216 -6.29 4.78 17.05
N ASP A 217 -6.83 4.89 18.26
CA ASP A 217 -8.13 5.53 18.51
C ASP A 217 -7.99 7.02 18.87
N THR A 218 -6.85 7.42 19.41
CA THR A 218 -6.51 8.80 19.77
C THR A 218 -5.11 9.14 19.25
N PRO A 219 -4.95 9.44 17.95
CA PRO A 219 -3.64 9.61 17.31
C PRO A 219 -3.07 11.02 17.58
N LYS A 220 -2.74 11.29 18.85
CA LYS A 220 -2.18 12.57 19.29
C LYS A 220 -0.70 12.67 18.96
N CYS A 221 -0.34 13.64 18.12
CA CYS A 221 1.05 13.99 17.82
C CYS A 221 1.45 15.33 18.45
N TYR A 222 2.73 15.47 18.73
CA TYR A 222 3.42 16.66 19.22
C TYR A 222 4.55 17.03 18.26
N THR A 223 5.06 18.24 18.38
CA THR A 223 6.24 18.70 17.64
C THR A 223 7.43 18.82 18.58
N CYS A 224 8.54 18.16 18.23
CA CYS A 224 9.84 18.41 18.84
C CYS A 224 10.58 19.42 18.00
N ARG A 225 10.81 20.61 18.57
CA ARG A 225 11.57 21.69 17.96
C ARG A 225 12.95 21.76 18.58
N VAL A 226 14.00 21.73 17.74
CA VAL A 226 15.40 21.80 18.13
C VAL A 226 16.05 23.00 17.49
N VAL A 227 16.73 23.81 18.29
CA VAL A 227 17.48 25.00 17.83
C VAL A 227 18.95 24.79 18.16
N PHE A 228 19.81 24.79 17.13
CA PHE A 228 21.26 24.75 17.24
C PHE A 228 21.87 25.84 16.39
N GLY A 229 22.37 26.92 17.03
CA GLY A 229 22.80 28.11 16.35
C GLY A 229 21.69 28.69 15.47
N GLU A 230 21.95 28.75 14.15
CA GLU A 230 20.95 29.18 13.17
C GLU A 230 20.08 28.03 12.62
N ASP A 231 20.43 26.78 12.90
CA ASP A 231 19.64 25.64 12.43
C ASP A 231 18.45 25.38 13.35
N VAL A 232 17.27 25.25 12.76
CA VAL A 232 16.03 24.92 13.43
C VAL A 232 15.43 23.68 12.75
N ARG A 233 15.18 22.65 13.53
CA ARG A 233 14.53 21.41 13.09
C ARG A 233 13.26 21.17 13.87
N GLU A 234 12.23 20.70 13.18
CA GLU A 234 10.98 20.28 13.75
C GLU A 234 10.65 18.89 13.27
N GLU A 235 10.29 18.00 14.20
CA GLU A 235 9.85 16.63 13.91
C GLU A 235 8.57 16.35 14.66
N SER A 236 7.61 15.75 13.96
CA SER A 236 6.38 15.23 14.57
C SER A 236 6.66 13.91 15.26
N PHE A 237 6.04 13.67 16.40
CA PHE A 237 6.12 12.40 17.13
C PHE A 237 4.89 12.17 17.99
N GLY A 238 4.63 10.91 18.35
CA GLY A 238 3.60 10.51 19.29
C GLY A 238 4.19 9.81 20.50
N ILE A 239 3.59 10.02 21.68
CA ILE A 239 4.04 9.39 22.92
C ILE A 239 3.32 8.06 23.07
N ARG A 240 4.05 6.96 22.91
CA ARG A 240 3.52 5.60 23.06
C ARG A 240 4.62 4.60 23.38
N THR A 241 4.27 3.53 24.08
CA THR A 241 5.13 2.36 24.27
C THR A 241 4.55 1.14 23.58
N ILE A 242 5.41 0.24 23.12
CA ILE A 242 5.05 -1.03 22.51
C ILE A 242 5.64 -2.16 23.31
N THR A 243 4.84 -3.20 23.56
CA THR A 243 5.33 -4.49 24.06
C THR A 243 4.72 -5.62 23.22
N CYS A 244 5.48 -6.68 23.03
CA CYS A 244 5.06 -7.82 22.22
C CYS A 244 5.62 -9.11 22.81
N ASP A 245 4.75 -9.93 23.41
CA ASP A 245 5.14 -11.21 24.00
C ASP A 245 4.02 -12.26 23.89
N SER A 246 4.34 -13.52 24.17
CA SER A 246 3.38 -14.63 24.02
C SER A 246 2.27 -14.65 25.07
N LYS A 247 2.42 -13.96 26.20
CA LYS A 247 1.43 -13.96 27.31
C LYS A 247 0.42 -12.84 27.17
N ASN A 248 0.90 -11.63 26.84
CA ASN A 248 0.10 -10.41 26.76
C ASN A 248 -0.32 -10.10 25.31
N GLY A 249 0.41 -10.65 24.33
CA GLY A 249 0.24 -10.34 22.93
C GLY A 249 0.95 -9.04 22.53
N PHE A 250 0.44 -8.39 21.49
CA PHE A 250 0.89 -7.07 21.08
C PHE A 250 0.11 -5.99 21.85
N CYS A 251 0.82 -5.10 22.52
CA CYS A 251 0.21 -4.04 23.32
C CYS A 251 0.77 -2.66 22.95
N ILE A 252 -0.10 -1.67 22.96
CA ILE A 252 0.24 -0.24 22.88
C ILE A 252 -0.18 0.40 24.20
N ASN A 253 0.73 1.10 24.89
CA ASN A 253 0.48 1.73 26.19
C ASN A 253 -0.08 0.76 27.25
N GLY A 254 0.35 -0.51 27.19
CA GLY A 254 -0.13 -1.57 28.09
C GLY A 254 -1.46 -2.21 27.70
N GLU A 255 -2.18 -1.65 26.73
CA GLU A 255 -3.46 -2.19 26.24
C GLU A 255 -3.23 -3.12 25.04
N ARG A 256 -3.83 -4.32 25.11
CA ARG A 256 -3.73 -5.31 24.03
C ARG A 256 -4.46 -4.85 22.78
N VAL A 257 -3.76 -4.90 21.62
CA VAL A 257 -4.30 -4.61 20.31
C VAL A 257 -4.21 -5.84 19.41
N ILE A 258 -5.33 -6.27 18.82
CA ILE A 258 -5.32 -7.29 17.76
C ILE A 258 -5.23 -6.55 16.42
N LEU A 259 -4.19 -6.87 15.64
CA LEU A 259 -3.97 -6.23 14.35
C LEU A 259 -4.96 -6.78 13.32
N ARG A 260 -5.90 -5.95 12.89
CA ARG A 260 -6.75 -6.15 11.71
C ARG A 260 -6.03 -5.54 10.54
N GLY A 261 -5.10 -6.29 9.97
CA GLY A 261 -4.15 -5.80 9.00
C GLY A 261 -4.57 -6.04 7.56
N ALA A 262 -4.02 -5.22 6.68
CA ALA A 262 -4.08 -5.39 5.24
C ALA A 262 -2.72 -5.10 4.58
N CYS A 263 -2.30 -5.94 3.63
CA CYS A 263 -1.15 -5.65 2.79
C CYS A 263 -1.52 -4.58 1.75
N ILE A 264 -0.60 -3.68 1.44
CA ILE A 264 -0.77 -2.68 0.37
C ILE A 264 0.51 -2.56 -0.45
N HIS A 265 0.37 -2.29 -1.74
CA HIS A 265 1.49 -1.84 -2.57
C HIS A 265 1.65 -0.31 -2.51
N HIS A 266 2.78 0.17 -3.02
CA HIS A 266 3.16 1.59 -2.95
C HIS A 266 2.42 2.47 -3.95
N ASP A 267 1.79 1.89 -4.98
CA ASP A 267 1.03 2.64 -5.97
C ASP A 267 -0.24 3.28 -5.38
N ASN A 268 -0.72 4.34 -6.03
CA ASN A 268 -1.92 5.08 -5.67
C ASN A 268 -3.05 4.84 -6.70
N GLY A 269 -3.25 3.57 -7.05
CA GLY A 269 -4.28 3.13 -7.97
C GLY A 269 -4.10 3.75 -9.37
N ILE A 270 -5.10 4.46 -9.88
CA ILE A 270 -5.06 5.06 -11.22
C ILE A 270 -4.04 6.19 -11.39
N LEU A 271 -3.38 6.64 -10.32
CA LEU A 271 -2.23 7.57 -10.37
C LEU A 271 -0.89 6.87 -10.62
N GLY A 272 -0.86 5.54 -10.66
CA GLY A 272 0.40 4.80 -10.72
C GLY A 272 1.21 4.96 -9.44
N ALA A 273 2.53 4.99 -9.56
CA ALA A 273 3.45 5.08 -8.42
C ALA A 273 3.60 6.49 -7.83
N ILE A 274 2.98 7.52 -8.43
CA ILE A 274 3.10 8.91 -7.98
C ILE A 274 2.70 9.02 -6.50
N THR A 275 3.65 9.43 -5.66
CA THR A 275 3.45 9.58 -4.21
C THR A 275 3.13 11.04 -3.88
N LEU A 276 1.90 11.30 -3.50
CA LEU A 276 1.41 12.61 -3.06
C LEU A 276 0.75 12.49 -1.68
N PRO A 277 0.92 13.48 -0.77
CA PRO A 277 0.38 13.42 0.58
C PRO A 277 -1.14 13.11 0.62
N ASP A 278 -1.94 13.78 -0.21
CA ASP A 278 -3.39 13.57 -0.26
C ASP A 278 -3.78 12.18 -0.77
N ALA A 279 -2.99 11.60 -1.68
CA ALA A 279 -3.24 10.25 -2.18
C ALA A 279 -2.98 9.20 -1.09
N GLU A 280 -1.91 9.37 -0.33
CA GLU A 280 -1.59 8.49 0.80
C GLU A 280 -2.60 8.68 1.95
N MET A 281 -2.96 9.91 2.29
CA MET A 281 -3.98 10.23 3.28
C MET A 281 -5.32 9.58 2.91
N ARG A 282 -5.73 9.68 1.64
CA ARG A 282 -6.94 9.03 1.14
C ARG A 282 -6.88 7.51 1.27
N LYS A 283 -5.77 6.88 0.88
CA LYS A 283 -5.56 5.43 0.98
C LYS A 283 -5.73 4.94 2.42
N VAL A 284 -5.06 5.59 3.37
CA VAL A 284 -5.14 5.25 4.80
C VAL A 284 -6.55 5.47 5.35
N ARG A 285 -7.20 6.60 5.00
CA ARG A 285 -8.58 6.90 5.41
C ARG A 285 -9.56 5.82 4.95
N LEU A 286 -9.49 5.42 3.69
CA LEU A 286 -10.37 4.40 3.12
C LEU A 286 -10.17 3.03 3.78
N LEU A 287 -8.93 2.62 4.04
CA LEU A 287 -8.64 1.38 4.75
C LEU A 287 -9.16 1.41 6.19
N LYS A 288 -9.01 2.54 6.89
CA LYS A 288 -9.57 2.70 8.24
C LYS A 288 -11.09 2.64 8.25
N GLN A 289 -11.76 3.27 7.27
CA GLN A 289 -13.21 3.18 7.09
C GLN A 289 -13.67 1.75 6.74
N ALA A 290 -12.86 0.98 6.04
CA ALA A 290 -13.11 -0.44 5.77
C ALA A 290 -12.94 -1.33 7.03
N GLY A 291 -12.41 -0.79 8.14
CA GLY A 291 -12.31 -1.46 9.44
C GLY A 291 -10.92 -1.98 9.80
N TYR A 292 -9.91 -1.68 9.01
CA TYR A 292 -8.52 -2.02 9.29
C TYR A 292 -7.91 -1.04 10.30
N ASN A 293 -7.01 -1.55 11.15
CA ASN A 293 -6.22 -0.74 12.08
C ASN A 293 -4.71 -0.88 11.85
N ALA A 294 -4.31 -1.71 10.88
CA ALA A 294 -2.91 -1.92 10.54
C ALA A 294 -2.72 -2.12 9.03
N ILE A 295 -1.59 -1.70 8.51
CA ILE A 295 -1.13 -1.96 7.14
C ILE A 295 0.26 -2.60 7.15
N ARG A 296 0.53 -3.46 6.17
CA ARG A 296 1.86 -3.94 5.82
C ARG A 296 2.25 -3.36 4.49
N SER A 297 3.37 -2.63 4.46
CA SER A 297 3.93 -2.07 3.23
C SER A 297 4.58 -3.19 2.40
N ALA A 298 3.82 -3.81 1.53
CA ALA A 298 4.27 -4.93 0.71
C ALA A 298 4.93 -4.45 -0.59
N HIS A 299 6.12 -4.82 -0.94
CA HIS A 299 7.14 -5.51 -0.16
C HIS A 299 8.40 -4.63 -0.20
N ASN A 300 8.31 -3.45 0.34
CA ASN A 300 9.34 -2.40 0.28
C ASN A 300 9.07 -1.28 1.29
N PRO A 301 10.08 -0.45 1.62
CA PRO A 301 9.89 0.71 2.48
C PRO A 301 8.82 1.68 1.95
N CYS A 302 7.85 2.01 2.79
CA CYS A 302 6.79 2.94 2.43
C CYS A 302 7.28 4.41 2.34
N SER A 303 6.43 5.29 1.82
CA SER A 303 6.75 6.73 1.72
C SER A 303 6.60 7.42 3.07
N LYS A 304 7.31 8.55 3.25
CA LYS A 304 7.10 9.44 4.41
C LYS A 304 5.66 9.95 4.47
N ALA A 305 5.10 10.32 3.33
CA ALA A 305 3.71 10.78 3.25
C ALA A 305 2.69 9.73 3.72
N LEU A 306 2.93 8.42 3.48
CA LEU A 306 2.11 7.35 4.02
C LEU A 306 2.22 7.28 5.56
N LEU A 307 3.43 7.43 6.10
CA LEU A 307 3.65 7.42 7.55
C LEU A 307 2.99 8.61 8.23
N ASP A 308 3.10 9.82 7.66
CA ASP A 308 2.42 11.03 8.15
C ASP A 308 0.90 10.84 8.18
N ALA A 309 0.34 10.22 7.14
CA ALA A 309 -1.08 9.87 7.09
C ALA A 309 -1.46 8.85 8.17
N CYS A 310 -0.61 7.84 8.39
CA CYS A 310 -0.82 6.82 9.42
C CYS A 310 -0.72 7.39 10.83
N ASP A 311 0.24 8.27 11.08
CA ASP A 311 0.39 8.98 12.36
C ASP A 311 -0.84 9.82 12.70
N THR A 312 -1.35 10.54 11.68
CA THR A 312 -2.51 11.44 11.81
C THR A 312 -3.83 10.69 11.99
N LEU A 313 -3.99 9.56 11.30
CA LEU A 313 -5.24 8.80 11.32
C LEU A 313 -5.24 7.63 12.32
N GLY A 314 -4.11 7.33 12.97
CA GLY A 314 -3.99 6.22 13.90
C GLY A 314 -4.02 4.86 13.20
N MET A 315 -3.31 4.71 12.08
CA MET A 315 -3.12 3.45 11.38
C MET A 315 -1.76 2.86 11.74
N LEU A 316 -1.72 1.63 12.24
CA LEU A 316 -0.46 0.96 12.59
C LEU A 316 0.26 0.48 11.31
N VAL A 317 1.59 0.51 11.34
CA VAL A 317 2.42 0.14 10.18
C VAL A 317 3.40 -0.97 10.53
N LEU A 318 3.36 -2.03 9.75
CA LEU A 318 4.43 -3.00 9.57
C LEU A 318 5.20 -2.58 8.32
N ASP A 319 6.34 -1.90 8.49
CA ASP A 319 7.14 -1.49 7.34
C ASP A 319 8.11 -2.59 6.92
N GLU A 320 8.18 -2.89 5.63
CA GLU A 320 8.91 -4.04 5.10
C GLU A 320 10.11 -3.59 4.27
N TYR A 321 11.24 -4.27 4.46
CA TYR A 321 12.48 -3.94 3.79
C TYR A 321 12.47 -4.34 2.32
N THR A 322 12.22 -5.64 2.02
CA THR A 322 12.40 -6.13 0.64
C THR A 322 11.67 -7.43 0.35
N ASP A 323 11.35 -7.65 -0.92
CA ASP A 323 10.75 -8.90 -1.42
C ASP A 323 11.76 -10.02 -1.64
N MET A 324 13.04 -9.72 -1.82
CA MET A 324 14.09 -10.68 -2.14
C MET A 324 15.38 -10.44 -1.35
N TRP A 325 16.12 -11.51 -1.09
CA TRP A 325 17.47 -11.41 -0.52
C TRP A 325 18.54 -11.64 -1.60
N TYR A 326 19.26 -12.78 -1.55
CA TYR A 326 20.31 -13.11 -2.51
C TYR A 326 19.89 -14.14 -3.57
N ILE A 327 18.64 -14.63 -3.52
CA ILE A 327 18.04 -15.45 -4.56
C ILE A 327 17.03 -14.59 -5.33
N HIS A 328 17.24 -14.46 -6.63
CA HIS A 328 16.38 -13.70 -7.50
C HIS A 328 14.96 -14.27 -7.56
N LYS A 329 13.95 -13.43 -7.54
CA LYS A 329 12.56 -13.75 -7.88
C LYS A 329 12.23 -13.36 -9.31
N THR A 330 12.90 -12.32 -9.82
CA THR A 330 12.86 -11.92 -11.23
C THR A 330 14.28 -11.72 -11.73
N ARG A 331 14.46 -11.62 -13.05
CA ARG A 331 15.79 -11.65 -13.65
C ARG A 331 16.69 -10.49 -13.20
N TYR A 332 16.10 -9.30 -13.04
CA TYR A 332 16.83 -8.06 -12.80
C TYR A 332 16.41 -7.37 -11.50
N ASP A 333 15.93 -8.12 -10.52
CA ASP A 333 15.51 -7.58 -9.23
C ASP A 333 16.68 -7.14 -8.34
N TYR A 334 16.34 -6.66 -7.14
CA TYR A 334 17.31 -6.09 -6.20
C TYR A 334 18.26 -7.12 -5.57
N ALA A 335 18.07 -8.42 -5.77
CA ALA A 335 18.88 -9.48 -5.17
C ALA A 335 20.38 -9.36 -5.51
N GLN A 336 20.73 -8.74 -6.65
CA GLN A 336 22.13 -8.49 -7.01
C GLN A 336 22.84 -7.49 -6.07
N TYR A 337 22.12 -6.56 -5.43
CA TYR A 337 22.69 -5.53 -4.56
C TYR A 337 22.50 -5.82 -3.07
N MET A 338 21.41 -6.51 -2.72
CA MET A 338 21.01 -6.76 -1.35
C MET A 338 22.12 -7.32 -0.45
N PRO A 339 22.94 -8.29 -0.87
CA PRO A 339 23.98 -8.88 0.00
C PRO A 339 24.99 -7.88 0.54
N GLU A 340 25.27 -6.80 -0.20
CA GLU A 340 26.24 -5.77 0.15
C GLU A 340 25.57 -4.56 0.84
N ARG A 341 24.28 -4.31 0.53
CA ARG A 341 23.58 -3.07 0.89
C ARG A 341 22.65 -3.18 2.10
N TRP A 342 22.26 -4.38 2.51
CA TRP A 342 21.16 -4.55 3.47
C TRP A 342 21.35 -3.80 4.81
N ARG A 343 22.61 -3.60 5.28
CA ARG A 343 22.84 -2.85 6.52
C ARG A 343 22.55 -1.37 6.36
N GLU A 344 22.99 -0.80 5.24
CA GLU A 344 22.72 0.60 4.91
C GLU A 344 21.24 0.83 4.67
N ASP A 345 20.59 -0.10 3.98
CA ASP A 345 19.15 -0.04 3.68
C ASP A 345 18.31 -0.14 4.96
N LEU A 346 18.65 -1.05 5.89
CA LEU A 346 17.96 -1.14 7.18
C LEU A 346 18.20 0.09 8.04
N SER A 347 19.39 0.69 8.01
CA SER A 347 19.64 1.96 8.69
C SER A 347 18.77 3.08 8.11
N ALA A 348 18.70 3.19 6.78
CA ALA A 348 17.86 4.19 6.10
C ALA A 348 16.35 3.97 6.37
N LEU A 349 15.91 2.71 6.44
CA LEU A 349 14.56 2.36 6.83
C LEU A 349 14.24 2.88 8.24
N VAL A 350 15.09 2.54 9.23
CA VAL A 350 14.90 2.98 10.62
C VAL A 350 15.01 4.51 10.74
N ASP A 351 15.96 5.14 10.05
CA ASP A 351 16.11 6.60 10.08
C ASP A 351 14.84 7.33 9.57
N LYS A 352 14.18 6.77 8.55
CA LYS A 352 12.90 7.26 8.05
C LYS A 352 11.77 7.06 9.08
N ASP A 353 11.74 5.93 9.76
CA ASP A 353 10.59 5.45 10.55
C ASP A 353 10.64 5.86 12.02
N PHE A 354 11.81 6.23 12.54
CA PHE A 354 12.08 6.28 13.98
C PHE A 354 11.09 7.15 14.76
N ASN A 355 10.80 8.35 14.25
CA ASN A 355 9.92 9.31 14.93
C ASN A 355 8.43 9.06 14.68
N HIS A 356 8.06 8.16 13.74
CA HIS A 356 6.67 7.86 13.42
C HIS A 356 6.05 6.91 14.45
N PRO A 357 5.05 7.35 15.25
CA PRO A 357 4.40 6.51 16.25
C PRO A 357 3.58 5.38 15.62
N SER A 358 3.13 5.54 14.39
CA SER A 358 2.38 4.53 13.64
C SER A 358 3.21 3.28 13.30
N VAL A 359 4.52 3.41 13.08
CA VAL A 359 5.39 2.25 12.81
C VAL A 359 5.55 1.44 14.08
N VAL A 360 5.14 0.17 14.04
CA VAL A 360 5.11 -0.70 15.23
C VAL A 360 5.93 -1.97 15.08
N MET A 361 6.36 -2.30 13.87
CA MET A 361 7.11 -3.52 13.58
C MET A 361 7.88 -3.37 12.28
N TYR A 362 9.03 -4.06 12.17
CA TYR A 362 9.80 -4.17 10.93
C TYR A 362 9.70 -5.58 10.36
N SER A 363 9.55 -5.69 9.04
CA SER A 363 9.68 -6.96 8.34
C SER A 363 10.96 -6.96 7.48
N ILE A 364 11.79 -7.99 7.66
CA ILE A 364 13.08 -8.08 6.97
C ILE A 364 12.99 -8.75 5.58
N GLY A 365 11.83 -9.26 5.21
CA GLY A 365 11.64 -9.86 3.88
C GLY A 365 10.30 -10.55 3.69
N ASN A 366 9.96 -10.78 2.43
CA ASN A 366 8.76 -11.49 2.01
C ASN A 366 9.11 -12.76 1.24
N GLU A 367 8.56 -13.91 1.66
CA GLU A 367 8.63 -15.21 0.96
C GLU A 367 10.04 -15.56 0.43
N VAL A 368 11.06 -15.20 1.21
CA VAL A 368 12.46 -15.43 0.86
C VAL A 368 12.82 -16.90 1.14
N SER A 369 13.05 -17.67 0.09
CA SER A 369 13.33 -19.12 0.17
C SER A 369 14.64 -19.44 0.90
N GLU A 370 15.50 -18.46 1.07
CA GLU A 370 16.74 -18.51 1.83
C GLU A 370 16.53 -18.87 3.30
N THR A 371 15.38 -18.53 3.88
CA THR A 371 15.03 -18.87 5.26
C THR A 371 14.91 -20.37 5.52
N ALA A 372 14.83 -21.20 4.48
CA ALA A 372 14.92 -22.66 4.57
C ALA A 372 16.36 -23.19 4.57
N GLN A 373 17.38 -22.33 4.44
CA GLN A 373 18.80 -22.68 4.27
C GLN A 373 19.63 -22.12 5.44
N LYS A 374 20.71 -22.80 5.81
CA LYS A 374 21.58 -22.40 6.93
C LYS A 374 22.05 -20.93 6.81
N ARG A 375 22.57 -20.53 5.64
CA ARG A 375 23.03 -19.14 5.41
C ARG A 375 21.89 -18.12 5.58
N GLY A 376 20.69 -18.43 5.09
CA GLY A 376 19.53 -17.54 5.23
C GLY A 376 19.01 -17.46 6.67
N ILE A 377 19.05 -18.56 7.43
CA ILE A 377 18.72 -18.56 8.87
C ILE A 377 19.72 -17.69 9.65
N GLU A 378 21.00 -17.80 9.33
CA GLU A 378 22.04 -16.95 9.93
C GLU A 378 21.82 -15.48 9.59
N LEU A 379 21.49 -15.16 8.31
CA LEU A 379 21.18 -13.81 7.86
C LEU A 379 19.92 -13.27 8.54
N THR A 380 18.87 -14.09 8.75
CA THR A 380 17.68 -13.69 9.53
C THR A 380 18.08 -13.16 10.91
N GLY A 381 18.94 -13.90 11.63
CA GLY A 381 19.44 -13.46 12.93
C GLY A 381 20.26 -12.17 12.87
N GLN A 382 21.13 -12.04 11.85
CA GLN A 382 21.97 -10.84 11.69
C GLN A 382 21.15 -9.58 11.41
N MET A 383 20.11 -9.69 10.56
CA MET A 383 19.23 -8.56 10.26
C MET A 383 18.37 -8.17 11.46
N THR A 384 17.85 -9.14 12.20
CA THR A 384 17.12 -8.90 13.45
C THR A 384 17.99 -8.19 14.46
N GLU A 385 19.23 -8.67 14.69
CA GLU A 385 20.16 -8.03 15.60
C GLU A 385 20.56 -6.61 15.16
N CYS A 386 20.75 -6.40 13.84
CA CYS A 386 21.04 -5.09 13.29
C CYS A 386 19.90 -4.10 13.59
N LEU A 387 18.64 -4.50 13.39
CA LEU A 387 17.48 -3.65 13.70
C LEU A 387 17.39 -3.36 15.21
N HIS A 388 17.62 -4.33 16.07
CA HIS A 388 17.63 -4.11 17.54
C HIS A 388 18.74 -3.17 18.02
N GLN A 389 19.83 -3.03 17.25
CA GLN A 389 20.87 -2.03 17.56
C GLN A 389 20.43 -0.61 17.17
N LEU A 390 19.49 -0.47 16.23
CA LEU A 390 19.01 0.80 15.70
C LEU A 390 17.70 1.26 16.36
N ASP A 391 16.82 0.31 16.73
CA ASP A 391 15.48 0.56 17.27
C ASP A 391 15.02 -0.60 18.17
N ASN A 392 14.01 -0.37 19.01
CA ASN A 392 13.45 -1.37 19.92
C ASN A 392 12.13 -2.00 19.45
N ARG A 393 11.68 -1.71 18.23
CA ARG A 393 10.48 -2.30 17.65
C ARG A 393 10.71 -3.79 17.33
N PRO A 394 9.69 -4.66 17.48
CA PRO A 394 9.80 -6.08 17.13
C PRO A 394 10.05 -6.29 15.64
N VAL A 395 10.75 -7.38 15.34
CA VAL A 395 11.16 -7.76 13.97
C VAL A 395 10.46 -9.05 13.55
N THR A 396 9.96 -9.06 12.32
CA THR A 396 9.35 -10.22 11.67
C THR A 396 9.91 -10.47 10.27
N CYS A 397 9.47 -11.54 9.63
CA CYS A 397 9.69 -11.84 8.21
C CYS A 397 8.47 -12.62 7.70
N GLY A 398 7.92 -12.21 6.57
CA GLY A 398 6.83 -12.93 5.92
C GLY A 398 7.33 -14.23 5.30
N ILE A 399 7.11 -15.37 5.95
CA ILE A 399 7.59 -16.68 5.48
C ILE A 399 6.41 -17.50 4.97
N ASN A 400 6.39 -17.80 3.67
CA ASN A 400 5.48 -18.79 3.13
C ASN A 400 5.94 -20.21 3.51
N ILE A 401 5.21 -20.77 4.47
CA ILE A 401 5.63 -22.01 5.14
C ILE A 401 5.72 -23.18 4.17
N PHE A 402 4.75 -23.33 3.28
CA PHE A 402 4.74 -24.42 2.31
C PHE A 402 5.75 -24.20 1.18
N PHE A 403 5.90 -22.96 0.72
CA PHE A 403 6.84 -22.65 -0.35
C PHE A 403 8.29 -22.83 0.09
N ASN A 404 8.63 -22.50 1.34
CA ASN A 404 9.95 -22.82 1.89
C ASN A 404 10.27 -24.31 1.80
N PHE A 405 9.30 -25.17 2.11
CA PHE A 405 9.49 -26.60 1.96
C PHE A 405 9.71 -27.02 0.50
N LEU A 406 8.84 -26.56 -0.42
CA LEU A 406 8.97 -26.86 -1.86
C LEU A 406 10.26 -26.28 -2.46
N SER A 407 10.60 -25.04 -2.12
CA SER A 407 11.84 -24.39 -2.60
C SER A 407 13.09 -25.10 -2.10
N SER A 408 13.06 -25.65 -0.87
CA SER A 408 14.17 -26.48 -0.36
C SER A 408 14.40 -27.77 -1.17
N MET A 409 13.40 -28.19 -1.96
CA MET A 409 13.49 -29.32 -2.91
C MET A 409 13.79 -28.85 -4.35
N GLY A 410 14.02 -27.55 -4.57
CA GLY A 410 14.35 -26.93 -5.86
C GLY A 410 13.16 -26.52 -6.74
N PHE A 411 11.91 -26.57 -6.20
CA PHE A 411 10.74 -26.09 -6.93
C PHE A 411 10.65 -24.55 -6.87
N GLY A 412 10.32 -23.91 -7.98
CA GLY A 412 10.11 -22.47 -8.07
C GLY A 412 11.35 -21.59 -7.84
N VAL A 413 12.55 -22.15 -7.68
CA VAL A 413 13.78 -21.40 -7.44
C VAL A 413 14.31 -20.83 -8.76
N TYR A 414 14.69 -19.56 -8.78
CA TYR A 414 15.31 -18.89 -9.92
C TYR A 414 16.68 -19.54 -10.25
N SER A 415 17.02 -19.60 -11.52
CA SER A 415 18.31 -20.10 -12.02
C SER A 415 18.68 -19.37 -13.30
N ASP A 416 19.81 -18.63 -13.30
CA ASP A 416 20.33 -17.92 -14.47
C ASP A 416 20.48 -18.84 -15.69
N LYS A 417 21.03 -20.03 -15.48
CA LYS A 417 21.19 -21.02 -16.54
C LYS A 417 19.87 -21.43 -17.20
N LYS A 418 18.79 -21.51 -16.41
CA LYS A 418 17.44 -21.80 -16.95
C LYS A 418 16.87 -20.57 -17.67
N ALA A 419 17.07 -19.35 -17.13
CA ALA A 419 16.63 -18.11 -17.76
C ALA A 419 17.31 -17.90 -19.13
N GLU A 420 18.63 -18.11 -19.22
CA GLU A 420 19.39 -18.05 -20.48
C GLU A 420 18.94 -19.09 -21.50
N GLN A 421 18.67 -20.33 -21.06
CA GLN A 421 18.17 -21.39 -21.94
C GLN A 421 16.77 -21.05 -22.50
N GLU A 422 15.92 -20.39 -21.71
CA GLU A 422 14.59 -19.97 -22.14
C GLU A 422 14.64 -18.77 -23.08
N ALA A 423 15.51 -17.80 -22.82
CA ALA A 423 15.77 -16.69 -23.72
C ALA A 423 16.27 -17.20 -25.09
N ALA A 424 17.25 -18.12 -25.11
CA ALA A 424 17.76 -18.73 -26.34
C ALA A 424 16.69 -19.55 -27.09
N LYS A 425 15.73 -20.17 -26.38
CA LYS A 425 14.60 -20.88 -27.00
C LYS A 425 13.59 -19.92 -27.59
N ALA A 426 13.35 -18.76 -26.91
CA ALA A 426 12.44 -17.72 -27.37
C ALA A 426 12.94 -17.05 -28.68
N GLU A 427 14.27 -16.77 -28.76
CA GLU A 427 14.90 -16.27 -29.99
C GLU A 427 14.78 -17.25 -31.17
N ARG A 428 14.83 -18.55 -30.92
CA ARG A 428 14.64 -19.57 -31.95
C ARG A 428 13.21 -19.74 -32.42
N ARG A 429 12.21 -19.26 -31.63
CA ARG A 429 10.80 -19.31 -31.95
C ARG A 429 10.32 -17.97 -32.48
N LYS A 430 10.85 -17.48 -33.60
CA LYS A 430 10.44 -16.25 -34.25
C LYS A 430 8.91 -16.19 -34.40
N GLY A 431 8.26 -15.32 -33.58
CA GLY A 431 6.85 -14.96 -33.74
C GLY A 431 5.84 -15.59 -32.77
N ALA A 432 6.24 -16.44 -31.81
CA ALA A 432 5.37 -16.89 -30.74
C ALA A 432 5.79 -16.23 -29.40
N PRO A 433 4.86 -15.69 -28.58
CA PRO A 433 5.21 -15.16 -27.28
C PRO A 433 5.90 -16.26 -26.46
N ALA A 434 7.07 -15.94 -25.91
CA ALA A 434 7.79 -16.87 -25.06
C ALA A 434 6.96 -17.08 -23.79
N LYS A 435 6.50 -18.31 -23.52
CA LYS A 435 5.92 -18.62 -22.20
C LYS A 435 7.04 -18.52 -21.19
N LYS A 436 7.06 -17.39 -20.46
CA LYS A 436 7.97 -17.15 -19.35
C LYS A 436 7.71 -18.24 -18.29
N LYS A 437 8.77 -18.82 -17.78
CA LYS A 437 8.63 -19.78 -16.69
C LYS A 437 8.56 -19.02 -15.38
N ALA A 438 7.42 -19.11 -14.72
CA ALA A 438 7.22 -18.52 -13.40
C ALA A 438 8.21 -19.08 -12.37
N VAL A 439 8.76 -18.23 -11.52
CA VAL A 439 9.66 -18.56 -10.42
C VAL A 439 9.25 -17.79 -9.15
N GLY A 440 9.74 -18.20 -7.98
CA GLY A 440 9.40 -17.58 -6.71
C GLY A 440 7.89 -17.58 -6.46
N SER A 441 7.37 -16.50 -5.93
CA SER A 441 5.94 -16.35 -5.60
C SER A 441 5.05 -16.49 -6.83
N GLU A 442 5.45 -15.99 -8.00
CA GLU A 442 4.68 -16.14 -9.25
C GLU A 442 4.42 -17.62 -9.61
N PHE A 443 5.44 -18.50 -9.44
CA PHE A 443 5.26 -19.95 -9.64
C PHE A 443 4.23 -20.53 -8.69
N PHE A 444 4.30 -20.13 -7.43
CA PHE A 444 3.41 -20.64 -6.39
C PHE A 444 2.00 -20.05 -6.47
N ASN A 445 1.87 -18.79 -6.92
CA ASN A 445 0.58 -18.18 -7.20
C ASN A 445 -0.15 -18.94 -8.31
N ASN A 446 0.55 -19.29 -9.38
CA ASN A 446 -0.01 -20.12 -10.45
C ASN A 446 -0.42 -21.51 -9.95
N LEU A 447 0.34 -22.09 -9.03
CA LEU A 447 0.00 -23.38 -8.41
C LEU A 447 -1.24 -23.26 -7.51
N ALA A 448 -1.34 -22.18 -6.73
CA ALA A 448 -2.52 -21.89 -5.91
C ALA A 448 -3.77 -21.58 -6.75
N GLY A 449 -3.62 -20.87 -7.86
CA GLY A 449 -4.70 -20.66 -8.84
C GLY A 449 -5.22 -21.95 -9.42
N LEU A 450 -4.35 -22.95 -9.63
CA LEU A 450 -4.72 -24.25 -10.19
C LEU A 450 -5.36 -25.19 -9.16
N PHE A 451 -4.80 -25.25 -7.93
CA PHE A 451 -5.20 -26.22 -6.89
C PHE A 451 -6.07 -25.62 -5.78
N GLY A 452 -6.26 -24.31 -5.77
CA GLY A 452 -7.01 -23.56 -4.76
C GLY A 452 -6.20 -23.24 -3.48
N SER A 453 -6.70 -22.28 -2.70
CA SER A 453 -6.07 -21.80 -1.46
C SER A 453 -5.91 -22.88 -0.39
N GLU A 454 -6.81 -23.85 -0.32
CA GLU A 454 -6.79 -24.95 0.66
C GLU A 454 -5.56 -25.86 0.50
N PHE A 455 -5.05 -26.01 -0.74
CA PHE A 455 -3.83 -26.77 -1.01
C PHE A 455 -2.61 -26.14 -0.31
N MET A 456 -2.44 -24.82 -0.39
CA MET A 456 -1.35 -24.10 0.27
C MET A 456 -1.45 -24.24 1.79
N LYS A 457 -2.64 -24.00 2.34
CA LYS A 457 -2.90 -24.08 3.78
C LYS A 457 -2.67 -25.47 4.35
N PHE A 458 -3.05 -26.51 3.58
CA PHE A 458 -2.76 -27.90 3.96
C PHE A 458 -1.26 -28.21 3.89
N GLY A 459 -0.59 -27.82 2.82
CA GLY A 459 0.85 -27.99 2.65
C GLY A 459 1.67 -27.38 3.79
N ALA A 460 1.22 -26.24 4.34
CA ALA A 460 1.84 -25.62 5.50
C ALA A 460 1.83 -26.50 6.76
N THR A 461 0.88 -27.44 6.88
CA THR A 461 0.78 -28.34 8.04
C THR A 461 1.74 -29.53 8.01
N LEU A 462 2.43 -29.80 6.91
CA LEU A 462 3.35 -30.91 6.76
C LEU A 462 4.55 -30.77 7.72
N HIS A 463 5.06 -31.92 8.21
CA HIS A 463 6.26 -31.95 9.06
C HIS A 463 7.48 -31.33 8.36
N GLY A 464 7.64 -31.59 7.06
CA GLY A 464 8.72 -30.97 6.27
C GLY A 464 8.65 -29.45 6.21
N SER A 465 7.45 -28.89 6.19
CA SER A 465 7.21 -27.45 6.22
C SER A 465 7.62 -26.83 7.56
N ASP A 466 7.38 -27.53 8.68
CA ASP A 466 7.86 -27.11 9.99
C ASP A 466 9.40 -27.12 10.08
N VAL A 467 10.03 -28.26 9.70
CA VAL A 467 11.49 -28.41 9.73
C VAL A 467 12.21 -27.32 8.93
N LYS A 468 11.59 -26.83 7.86
CA LYS A 468 12.19 -25.82 6.95
C LYS A 468 11.90 -24.37 7.34
N THR A 469 11.15 -24.12 8.42
CA THR A 469 10.79 -22.77 8.83
C THR A 469 11.07 -22.47 10.30
N ARG A 470 11.05 -23.47 11.19
CA ARG A 470 11.13 -23.28 12.64
C ARG A 470 12.42 -22.59 13.10
N ASP A 471 13.56 -22.87 12.46
CA ASP A 471 14.86 -22.31 12.83
C ASP A 471 14.99 -20.83 12.44
N ALA A 472 14.39 -20.43 11.32
CA ALA A 472 14.28 -19.02 10.93
C ALA A 472 13.32 -18.26 11.88
N PHE A 473 12.16 -18.84 12.18
CA PHE A 473 11.21 -18.23 13.13
C PHE A 473 11.84 -18.03 14.54
N ALA A 474 12.75 -18.90 14.95
CA ALA A 474 13.45 -18.78 16.22
C ALA A 474 14.46 -17.62 16.27
N LYS A 475 14.74 -16.95 15.16
CA LYS A 475 15.61 -15.77 15.03
C LYS A 475 14.85 -14.45 15.00
N LEU A 476 13.53 -14.49 15.03
CA LEU A 476 12.61 -13.35 14.93
C LEU A 476 11.89 -13.15 16.27
N ASP A 477 11.49 -11.92 16.56
CA ASP A 477 10.60 -11.62 17.70
C ASP A 477 9.18 -12.11 17.43
N VAL A 478 8.73 -11.97 16.17
CA VAL A 478 7.41 -12.36 15.71
C VAL A 478 7.55 -13.26 14.49
N ALA A 479 6.97 -14.44 14.56
CA ALA A 479 6.93 -15.38 13.43
C ALA A 479 5.84 -14.97 12.44
N GLY A 480 6.23 -14.44 11.28
CA GLY A 480 5.33 -14.00 10.21
C GLY A 480 4.95 -15.16 9.28
N TYR A 481 3.68 -15.56 9.30
CA TYR A 481 3.16 -16.68 8.51
C TYR A 481 2.44 -16.18 7.27
N ASN A 482 2.98 -16.45 6.07
CA ASN A 482 2.22 -16.28 4.83
C ASN A 482 1.41 -17.55 4.57
N TYR A 483 0.07 -17.41 4.51
CA TYR A 483 -0.90 -18.49 4.20
C TYR A 483 -0.82 -19.72 5.13
N GLY A 484 -0.45 -19.51 6.39
CA GLY A 484 -0.22 -20.55 7.40
C GLY A 484 -1.35 -20.76 8.44
N GLU A 485 -2.57 -20.25 8.21
CA GLU A 485 -3.68 -20.25 9.17
C GLU A 485 -3.91 -21.59 9.85
N LYS A 486 -3.87 -22.71 9.11
CA LYS A 486 -4.07 -24.05 9.69
C LYS A 486 -3.00 -24.49 10.70
N ARG A 487 -1.89 -23.75 10.79
CA ARG A 487 -0.81 -24.02 11.75
C ARG A 487 -0.99 -23.30 13.09
N TYR A 488 -1.74 -22.24 13.17
CA TYR A 488 -1.81 -21.38 14.35
C TYR A 488 -2.01 -22.17 15.64
N VAL A 489 -3.11 -22.93 15.74
CA VAL A 489 -3.46 -23.69 16.96
C VAL A 489 -2.42 -24.75 17.34
N ARG A 490 -1.81 -25.40 16.34
CA ARG A 490 -0.74 -26.39 16.57
C ARG A 490 0.52 -25.72 17.09
N ASP A 491 0.96 -24.67 16.42
CA ASP A 491 2.23 -24.02 16.72
C ASP A 491 2.19 -23.24 18.04
N LEU A 492 1.04 -22.68 18.42
CA LEU A 492 0.82 -22.10 19.76
C LEU A 492 1.01 -23.14 20.88
N LYS A 493 0.83 -24.44 20.61
CA LYS A 493 1.08 -25.52 21.58
C LYS A 493 2.50 -26.05 21.52
N GLU A 494 3.05 -26.21 20.31
CA GLU A 494 4.41 -26.77 20.09
C GLU A 494 5.49 -25.75 20.46
N TYR A 495 5.19 -24.45 20.31
CA TYR A 495 6.13 -23.33 20.55
C TYR A 495 5.45 -22.27 21.45
N PRO A 496 5.30 -22.53 22.75
CA PRO A 496 4.48 -21.69 23.64
C PRO A 496 4.98 -20.25 23.82
N ASP A 497 6.27 -20.01 23.56
CA ASP A 497 6.86 -18.67 23.63
C ASP A 497 6.85 -17.93 22.30
N ARG A 498 6.38 -18.56 21.22
CA ARG A 498 6.33 -17.96 19.88
C ARG A 498 5.16 -17.00 19.78
N VAL A 499 5.45 -15.76 19.40
CA VAL A 499 4.44 -14.81 18.94
C VAL A 499 4.21 -15.05 17.44
N ILE A 500 2.95 -15.16 17.04
CA ILE A 500 2.55 -15.48 15.66
C ILE A 500 1.79 -14.31 15.05
N LEU A 501 2.15 -13.98 13.82
CA LEU A 501 1.47 -13.01 12.96
C LEU A 501 1.08 -13.69 11.63
N GLY A 502 -0.15 -13.56 11.19
CA GLY A 502 -0.51 -13.80 9.79
C GLY A 502 -0.01 -12.64 8.94
N SER A 503 1.22 -12.70 8.47
CA SER A 503 1.83 -11.61 7.72
C SER A 503 1.24 -11.45 6.33
N GLU A 504 0.65 -12.54 5.77
CA GLU A 504 -0.10 -12.51 4.51
C GLU A 504 -1.11 -13.66 4.49
N THR A 505 -2.40 -13.32 4.30
CA THR A 505 -3.49 -14.28 4.45
C THR A 505 -4.58 -14.07 3.41
N PHE A 506 -5.42 -15.08 3.20
CA PHE A 506 -6.60 -14.92 2.37
C PHE A 506 -7.71 -14.19 3.14
N CYS A 507 -8.40 -13.28 2.48
CA CYS A 507 -9.55 -12.57 3.05
C CYS A 507 -10.58 -13.53 3.68
N ALA A 508 -10.81 -14.69 3.07
CA ALA A 508 -11.73 -15.72 3.57
C ALA A 508 -11.39 -16.27 4.96
N ASP A 509 -10.15 -16.10 5.43
CA ASP A 509 -9.69 -16.62 6.72
C ASP A 509 -9.94 -15.64 7.89
N ALA A 510 -10.34 -14.40 7.61
CA ALA A 510 -10.44 -13.31 8.59
C ALA A 510 -11.35 -13.64 9.79
N ALA A 511 -12.51 -14.29 9.59
CA ALA A 511 -13.40 -14.66 10.68
C ALA A 511 -12.78 -15.70 11.63
N ARG A 512 -12.09 -16.70 11.08
CA ARG A 512 -11.41 -17.76 11.86
C ARG A 512 -10.21 -17.21 12.61
N PHE A 513 -9.42 -16.38 11.96
CA PHE A 513 -8.32 -15.66 12.60
C PHE A 513 -8.85 -14.87 13.81
N TRP A 514 -9.88 -14.04 13.63
CA TRP A 514 -10.42 -13.17 14.66
C TRP A 514 -10.87 -13.95 15.90
N ASP A 515 -11.58 -15.06 15.70
CA ASP A 515 -12.03 -15.95 16.80
C ASP A 515 -10.88 -16.63 17.54
N LEU A 516 -9.78 -16.94 16.85
CA LEU A 516 -8.58 -17.51 17.46
C LEU A 516 -7.79 -16.44 18.21
N ALA A 517 -7.58 -15.28 17.61
CA ALA A 517 -6.80 -14.20 18.20
C ALA A 517 -7.42 -13.69 19.52
N LYS A 518 -8.75 -13.60 19.61
CA LYS A 518 -9.42 -13.25 20.88
C LYS A 518 -9.09 -14.22 22.02
N LYS A 519 -8.83 -15.49 21.73
CA LYS A 519 -8.56 -16.56 22.71
C LYS A 519 -7.09 -16.76 23.00
N HIS A 520 -6.22 -16.38 22.08
CA HIS A 520 -4.78 -16.65 22.14
C HIS A 520 -3.98 -15.34 21.98
N PRO A 521 -3.50 -14.76 23.10
CA PRO A 521 -2.73 -13.52 23.04
C PRO A 521 -1.51 -13.59 22.10
N ALA A 522 -0.82 -14.72 22.05
CA ALA A 522 0.34 -14.91 21.18
C ALA A 522 0.02 -14.87 19.66
N LEU A 523 -1.25 -14.92 19.26
CA LEU A 523 -1.68 -14.65 17.88
C LEU A 523 -2.09 -13.18 17.80
N ILE A 524 -1.17 -12.32 17.32
CA ILE A 524 -1.27 -10.88 17.50
C ILE A 524 -1.97 -10.14 16.35
N GLY A 525 -2.03 -10.74 15.16
CA GLY A 525 -2.59 -10.05 13.99
C GLY A 525 -2.67 -10.92 12.76
N ASP A 526 -3.34 -10.38 11.75
CA ASP A 526 -3.53 -10.98 10.43
C ASP A 526 -3.57 -9.88 9.37
N PHE A 527 -2.83 -10.05 8.26
CA PHE A 527 -2.77 -9.08 7.18
C PHE A 527 -3.31 -9.70 5.90
N VAL A 528 -4.50 -9.28 5.49
CA VAL A 528 -5.13 -9.84 4.28
C VAL A 528 -4.40 -9.35 3.03
N TRP A 529 -4.26 -10.24 2.05
CA TRP A 529 -3.86 -9.90 0.70
C TRP A 529 -5.11 -9.64 -0.15
N THR A 530 -5.39 -8.42 -0.55
CA THR A 530 -4.73 -7.16 -0.22
C THR A 530 -5.79 -6.12 0.19
N GLY A 531 -5.38 -5.08 0.90
CA GLY A 531 -6.30 -4.05 1.40
C GLY A 531 -6.90 -3.18 0.31
N MET A 532 -6.08 -2.66 -0.58
CA MET A 532 -6.48 -1.91 -1.77
C MET A 532 -5.90 -2.58 -3.01
N ASP A 533 -6.66 -2.63 -4.10
CA ASP A 533 -6.20 -3.16 -5.37
C ASP A 533 -5.05 -2.34 -5.95
N TYR A 534 -4.22 -2.94 -6.79
CA TYR A 534 -2.97 -2.40 -7.27
C TYR A 534 -2.69 -2.77 -8.73
N LEU A 535 -1.78 -2.04 -9.36
CA LEU A 535 -1.34 -2.27 -10.73
C LEU A 535 -0.34 -3.43 -10.83
N GLY A 536 -0.37 -4.16 -11.91
CA GLY A 536 0.49 -5.34 -12.13
C GLY A 536 -0.04 -6.61 -11.48
N GLU A 537 0.76 -7.70 -11.49
CA GLU A 537 0.33 -9.06 -11.12
C GLU A 537 -1.07 -9.39 -11.68
N VAL A 538 -1.29 -9.00 -12.92
CA VAL A 538 -2.62 -8.87 -13.52
C VAL A 538 -3.44 -10.13 -13.41
N GLY A 539 -4.69 -9.97 -13.01
CA GLY A 539 -5.66 -11.07 -12.91
C GLY A 539 -5.50 -11.96 -11.69
N LEU A 540 -4.55 -11.71 -10.78
CA LEU A 540 -4.29 -12.54 -9.58
C LEU A 540 -5.57 -12.82 -8.77
N GLY A 541 -6.37 -11.77 -8.53
CA GLY A 541 -7.62 -11.81 -7.77
C GLY A 541 -8.87 -11.70 -8.65
N ALA A 542 -8.75 -11.56 -9.96
CA ALA A 542 -9.87 -11.26 -10.82
C ALA A 542 -10.87 -12.42 -10.92
N MET A 543 -12.15 -12.10 -10.75
CA MET A 543 -13.31 -12.96 -11.01
C MET A 543 -14.20 -12.26 -12.05
N GLU A 544 -13.67 -12.11 -13.29
CA GLU A 544 -14.28 -11.30 -14.32
C GLU A 544 -15.08 -12.11 -15.34
N TYR A 545 -16.09 -11.48 -15.89
CA TYR A 545 -16.94 -12.01 -16.96
C TYR A 545 -16.51 -11.45 -18.33
N ARG A 546 -16.97 -12.08 -19.42
CA ARG A 546 -16.51 -11.77 -20.79
C ARG A 546 -16.96 -10.41 -21.31
N ASP A 547 -17.93 -9.77 -20.71
CA ASP A 547 -18.39 -8.42 -21.05
C ASP A 547 -17.43 -7.32 -20.56
N TYR A 548 -16.69 -7.60 -19.45
CA TYR A 548 -15.63 -6.72 -18.94
C TYR A 548 -14.23 -7.18 -19.37
N ALA A 549 -13.99 -8.48 -19.47
CA ALA A 549 -12.72 -9.05 -19.89
C ALA A 549 -12.97 -10.06 -21.03
N PRO A 550 -12.74 -9.69 -22.30
CA PRO A 550 -13.11 -10.51 -23.46
C PRO A 550 -12.40 -11.86 -23.51
N ASP A 551 -11.28 -11.98 -22.84
CA ASP A 551 -10.54 -13.22 -22.60
C ASP A 551 -10.10 -13.35 -21.14
N PHE A 552 -9.55 -14.52 -20.77
CA PHE A 552 -9.01 -14.79 -19.43
C PHE A 552 -7.54 -15.22 -19.52
N ASP A 553 -6.83 -14.79 -20.53
CA ASP A 553 -5.42 -15.12 -20.76
C ASP A 553 -4.45 -14.13 -20.11
N HIS A 554 -4.99 -13.08 -19.49
CA HIS A 554 -4.25 -12.01 -18.83
C HIS A 554 -3.27 -11.28 -19.76
N GLY A 555 -3.67 -11.08 -21.02
CA GLY A 555 -2.91 -10.36 -22.03
C GLY A 555 -2.82 -8.83 -21.81
N PRO A 556 -2.28 -8.06 -22.77
CA PRO A 556 -1.93 -6.63 -22.59
C PRO A 556 -3.09 -5.70 -22.25
N GLY A 557 -4.35 -6.13 -22.41
CA GLY A 557 -5.52 -5.39 -21.93
C GLY A 557 -5.68 -5.40 -20.42
N TRP A 558 -5.15 -6.41 -19.75
CA TRP A 558 -5.20 -6.54 -18.29
C TRP A 558 -4.16 -5.63 -17.62
N ILE A 559 -4.53 -4.96 -16.52
CA ILE A 559 -3.69 -3.95 -15.87
C ILE A 559 -3.58 -4.10 -14.36
N THR A 560 -4.60 -4.65 -13.67
CA THR A 560 -4.62 -4.75 -12.20
C THR A 560 -4.65 -6.18 -11.71
N ALA A 561 -4.25 -6.39 -10.45
CA ALA A 561 -4.36 -7.64 -9.74
C ALA A 561 -5.82 -8.03 -9.44
N SER A 562 -6.68 -7.07 -9.17
CA SER A 562 -8.09 -7.24 -8.76
C SER A 562 -8.26 -8.08 -7.48
N ALA A 563 -7.28 -8.02 -6.58
CA ALA A 563 -7.26 -8.77 -5.31
C ALA A 563 -7.76 -7.95 -4.10
N GLY A 564 -7.97 -6.65 -4.27
CA GLY A 564 -8.25 -5.71 -3.19
C GLY A 564 -9.58 -5.96 -2.47
N VAL A 565 -9.58 -5.72 -1.15
CA VAL A 565 -10.79 -5.53 -0.34
C VAL A 565 -11.48 -4.24 -0.78
N LEU A 566 -10.71 -3.18 -1.01
CA LEU A 566 -11.10 -2.00 -1.78
C LEU A 566 -10.61 -2.16 -3.22
N ASP A 567 -11.40 -1.75 -4.19
CA ASP A 567 -11.00 -1.77 -5.58
C ASP A 567 -9.94 -0.69 -5.91
N LEU A 568 -9.44 -0.65 -7.15
CA LEU A 568 -8.40 0.29 -7.57
C LEU A 568 -8.78 1.77 -7.39
N THR A 569 -10.06 2.09 -7.43
CA THR A 569 -10.60 3.44 -7.21
C THR A 569 -10.90 3.74 -5.74
N GLY A 570 -10.72 2.74 -4.86
CA GLY A 570 -11.01 2.80 -3.43
C GLY A 570 -12.49 2.59 -3.09
N ALA A 571 -13.28 2.03 -3.98
CA ALA A 571 -14.64 1.62 -3.67
C ALA A 571 -14.65 0.27 -2.94
N SER A 572 -15.62 0.09 -2.04
CA SER A 572 -15.83 -1.16 -1.30
C SER A 572 -16.28 -2.30 -2.22
N THR A 573 -15.79 -3.50 -1.95
CA THR A 573 -16.22 -4.76 -2.59
C THR A 573 -17.00 -5.62 -1.60
N GLY A 574 -17.52 -6.77 -2.03
CA GLY A 574 -18.12 -7.76 -1.11
C GLY A 574 -17.13 -8.27 -0.06
N GLN A 575 -15.82 -8.19 -0.32
CA GLN A 575 -14.80 -8.55 0.66
C GLN A 575 -14.73 -7.53 1.82
N THR A 576 -14.98 -6.24 1.56
CA THR A 576 -15.11 -5.22 2.62
C THR A 576 -16.27 -5.55 3.55
N ALA A 577 -17.44 -5.83 2.97
CA ALA A 577 -18.62 -6.23 3.74
C ALA A 577 -18.35 -7.47 4.61
N TYR A 578 -17.66 -8.46 4.06
CA TYR A 578 -17.27 -9.66 4.78
C TYR A 578 -16.31 -9.37 5.93
N THR A 579 -15.22 -8.63 5.70
CA THR A 579 -14.22 -8.38 6.75
C THR A 579 -14.76 -7.51 7.87
N GLN A 580 -15.66 -6.56 7.59
CA GLN A 580 -16.34 -5.78 8.63
C GLN A 580 -17.13 -6.68 9.59
N VAL A 581 -17.83 -7.69 9.06
CA VAL A 581 -18.53 -8.67 9.89
C VAL A 581 -17.56 -9.63 10.58
N ALA A 582 -16.54 -10.10 9.87
CA ALA A 582 -15.50 -10.98 10.40
C ALA A 582 -14.81 -10.39 11.63
N PHE A 583 -14.53 -9.09 11.63
CA PHE A 583 -13.91 -8.34 12.72
C PHE A 583 -14.91 -7.78 13.75
N GLU A 584 -16.19 -8.18 13.67
CA GLU A 584 -17.26 -7.75 14.59
C GLU A 584 -17.52 -6.22 14.61
N LEU A 585 -17.23 -5.54 13.51
CA LEU A 585 -17.51 -4.10 13.36
C LEU A 585 -18.97 -3.81 13.06
N CYS A 586 -19.67 -4.79 12.50
CA CYS A 586 -21.12 -4.78 12.32
C CYS A 586 -21.68 -6.22 12.39
N PRO A 587 -22.93 -6.41 12.76
CA PRO A 587 -23.48 -7.75 12.98
C PRO A 587 -23.82 -8.51 11.68
N ILE A 588 -24.10 -7.78 10.60
CA ILE A 588 -24.61 -8.37 9.36
C ILE A 588 -24.39 -7.46 8.15
N ARG A 589 -24.05 -8.06 6.99
CA ARG A 589 -23.98 -7.44 5.65
C ARG A 589 -24.53 -8.37 4.60
N ILE A 590 -24.92 -7.84 3.44
CA ILE A 590 -25.39 -8.59 2.28
C ILE A 590 -24.46 -8.34 1.09
N GLY A 591 -23.95 -9.40 0.49
CA GLY A 591 -23.30 -9.37 -0.81
C GLY A 591 -24.12 -10.12 -1.84
N VAL A 592 -24.28 -9.56 -3.03
CA VAL A 592 -25.01 -10.16 -4.15
C VAL A 592 -24.08 -10.36 -5.32
N VAL A 593 -24.01 -11.57 -5.87
CA VAL A 593 -23.32 -11.83 -7.13
C VAL A 593 -24.09 -11.12 -8.26
N PRO A 594 -23.41 -10.46 -9.22
CA PRO A 594 -24.07 -9.79 -10.33
C PRO A 594 -25.14 -10.68 -10.97
N ALA A 595 -26.40 -10.22 -10.93
CA ALA A 595 -27.55 -11.07 -11.30
C ALA A 595 -27.63 -11.36 -12.81
N ASP A 596 -26.97 -10.58 -13.63
CA ASP A 596 -26.82 -10.80 -15.06
C ASP A 596 -25.93 -12.01 -15.40
N HIS A 597 -24.94 -12.31 -14.55
CA HIS A 597 -23.89 -13.31 -14.74
C HIS A 597 -23.76 -14.36 -13.64
N ALA A 598 -24.71 -14.48 -12.71
CA ALA A 598 -24.55 -15.19 -11.42
C ALA A 598 -24.05 -16.64 -11.51
N PHE A 599 -24.27 -17.32 -12.60
CA PHE A 599 -23.86 -18.72 -12.83
C PHE A 599 -23.02 -18.90 -14.10
N GLU A 600 -22.59 -17.82 -14.70
CA GLU A 600 -21.69 -17.85 -15.84
C GLU A 600 -20.24 -18.12 -15.42
N PRO A 601 -19.43 -18.72 -16.28
CA PRO A 601 -18.00 -18.86 -16.02
C PRO A 601 -17.32 -17.49 -15.94
N HIS A 602 -16.46 -17.32 -14.95
CA HIS A 602 -15.60 -16.17 -14.73
C HIS A 602 -14.12 -16.57 -14.73
N SER A 603 -13.22 -15.60 -14.77
CA SER A 603 -11.79 -15.86 -14.62
C SER A 603 -11.49 -16.51 -13.26
N PRO A 604 -10.55 -17.48 -13.19
CA PRO A 604 -10.25 -18.18 -11.94
C PRO A 604 -9.42 -17.29 -11.00
N SER A 605 -9.72 -17.34 -9.69
CA SER A 605 -8.90 -16.68 -8.67
C SER A 605 -8.84 -17.50 -7.39
N ALA A 606 -7.70 -17.52 -6.72
CA ALA A 606 -7.54 -18.02 -5.36
C ALA A 606 -7.52 -16.90 -4.30
N TRP A 607 -7.27 -15.68 -4.71
CA TRP A 607 -7.09 -14.52 -3.81
C TRP A 607 -8.36 -13.71 -3.57
N ARG A 608 -9.41 -13.90 -4.37
CA ARG A 608 -10.70 -13.27 -4.13
C ARG A 608 -11.67 -14.30 -3.59
N MET A 609 -12.32 -13.98 -2.47
CA MET A 609 -13.26 -14.89 -1.80
C MET A 609 -14.57 -15.01 -2.57
N SER A 610 -15.06 -13.88 -3.10
CA SER A 610 -16.35 -13.77 -3.76
C SER A 610 -16.37 -12.53 -4.68
N ASN A 611 -17.16 -12.60 -5.74
CA ASN A 611 -17.44 -11.50 -6.66
C ASN A 611 -18.75 -10.77 -6.32
N THR A 612 -19.13 -10.73 -5.05
CA THR A 612 -20.34 -10.05 -4.60
C THR A 612 -20.15 -8.53 -4.48
N TYR A 613 -21.29 -7.83 -4.63
CA TYR A 613 -21.43 -6.39 -4.40
C TYR A 613 -22.56 -6.14 -3.39
N GLU A 614 -22.46 -5.07 -2.61
CA GLU A 614 -23.54 -4.62 -1.72
C GLU A 614 -24.61 -3.86 -2.54
N SER A 615 -25.27 -4.56 -3.45
CA SER A 615 -26.28 -3.98 -4.34
C SER A 615 -27.41 -4.98 -4.62
N TRP A 616 -28.66 -4.47 -4.70
CA TRP A 616 -29.82 -5.14 -5.26
C TRP A 616 -30.34 -4.43 -6.51
N ALA A 617 -29.59 -3.47 -7.05
CA ALA A 617 -29.96 -2.64 -8.21
C ALA A 617 -29.56 -3.30 -9.55
N TRP A 618 -30.02 -4.53 -9.79
CA TRP A 618 -29.73 -5.32 -10.99
C TRP A 618 -30.87 -5.22 -12.00
N ASN A 619 -31.29 -3.97 -12.33
CA ASN A 619 -32.37 -3.69 -13.27
C ASN A 619 -32.15 -4.38 -14.63
N GLY A 620 -33.20 -5.02 -15.17
CA GLY A 620 -33.09 -5.82 -16.40
C GLY A 620 -32.77 -7.30 -16.16
N CYS A 621 -32.70 -7.73 -14.87
CA CYS A 621 -32.46 -9.12 -14.50
C CYS A 621 -33.72 -9.81 -13.92
N GLU A 622 -34.90 -9.30 -14.25
CA GLU A 622 -36.18 -9.86 -13.78
C GLU A 622 -36.28 -11.36 -14.08
N GLY A 623 -36.54 -12.16 -13.05
CA GLY A 623 -36.65 -13.60 -13.18
C GLY A 623 -35.32 -14.38 -13.25
N LYS A 624 -34.19 -13.73 -13.32
CA LYS A 624 -32.87 -14.40 -13.23
C LYS A 624 -32.59 -14.82 -11.79
N GLU A 625 -32.04 -16.02 -11.62
CA GLU A 625 -31.60 -16.49 -10.32
C GLU A 625 -30.20 -15.93 -10.01
N THR A 626 -29.98 -15.43 -8.78
CA THR A 626 -28.65 -15.00 -8.32
C THR A 626 -28.29 -15.60 -6.98
N ARG A 627 -27.00 -15.51 -6.63
CA ARG A 627 -26.46 -15.95 -5.35
C ARG A 627 -26.33 -14.73 -4.42
N VAL A 628 -26.99 -14.83 -3.27
CA VAL A 628 -26.92 -13.86 -2.17
C VAL A 628 -26.10 -14.46 -1.05
N GLU A 629 -25.04 -13.80 -0.65
CA GLU A 629 -24.19 -14.14 0.48
C GLU A 629 -24.51 -13.19 1.63
N VAL A 630 -25.02 -13.72 2.72
CA VAL A 630 -25.23 -12.95 3.94
C VAL A 630 -24.06 -13.24 4.88
N TYR A 631 -23.29 -12.22 5.16
CA TYR A 631 -22.21 -12.27 6.14
C TYR A 631 -22.82 -11.91 7.50
N ALA A 632 -22.69 -12.80 8.50
CA ALA A 632 -23.31 -12.57 9.79
C ALA A 632 -22.67 -13.40 10.91
N ARG A 633 -22.59 -12.79 12.10
CA ARG A 633 -22.20 -13.49 13.32
C ARG A 633 -23.42 -13.70 14.20
N GLY A 634 -23.94 -14.94 14.21
CA GLY A 634 -25.12 -15.32 14.96
C GLY A 634 -25.48 -16.79 14.80
N ALA A 635 -26.56 -17.23 15.43
CA ALA A 635 -27.01 -18.62 15.38
C ALA A 635 -27.80 -18.92 14.10
N LYS A 636 -28.48 -17.89 13.55
CA LYS A 636 -29.37 -18.05 12.41
C LYS A 636 -29.49 -16.75 11.63
N VAL A 637 -29.59 -16.84 10.30
CA VAL A 637 -29.91 -15.74 9.38
C VAL A 637 -31.23 -16.07 8.68
N ALA A 638 -32.15 -15.10 8.63
CA ALA A 638 -33.33 -15.12 7.79
C ALA A 638 -33.21 -14.06 6.68
N LEU A 639 -33.59 -14.46 5.45
CA LEU A 639 -33.58 -13.58 4.28
C LEU A 639 -35.03 -13.35 3.80
N PHE A 640 -35.34 -12.10 3.45
CA PHE A 640 -36.65 -11.66 2.95
C PHE A 640 -36.49 -10.88 1.67
N LEU A 641 -37.44 -11.04 0.73
CA LEU A 641 -37.59 -10.20 -0.46
C LEU A 641 -38.99 -9.61 -0.46
N ASN A 642 -39.08 -8.28 -0.43
CA ASN A 642 -40.36 -7.57 -0.32
C ASN A 642 -41.23 -8.05 0.87
N GLY A 643 -40.59 -8.31 2.01
CA GLY A 643 -41.20 -8.83 3.22
C GLY A 643 -41.60 -10.33 3.18
N ARG A 644 -41.42 -11.01 2.03
CA ARG A 644 -41.67 -12.45 1.91
C ARG A 644 -40.42 -13.26 2.31
N PRO A 645 -40.55 -14.29 3.15
CA PRO A 645 -39.39 -15.10 3.56
C PRO A 645 -38.83 -15.90 2.37
N MET A 646 -37.52 -15.79 2.17
CA MET A 646 -36.76 -16.55 1.18
C MET A 646 -36.07 -17.78 1.80
N GLY A 647 -36.07 -17.87 3.12
CA GLY A 647 -35.50 -18.98 3.86
C GLY A 647 -34.64 -18.56 5.06
N GLU A 648 -34.25 -19.54 5.84
CA GLU A 648 -33.38 -19.40 7.00
C GLU A 648 -32.18 -20.33 6.87
N LYS A 649 -31.00 -19.84 7.28
CA LYS A 649 -29.75 -20.62 7.28
C LYS A 649 -28.89 -20.28 8.50
N LYS A 650 -28.12 -21.28 8.96
CA LYS A 650 -27.04 -21.05 9.90
C LYS A 650 -25.82 -20.55 9.12
N PRO A 651 -25.16 -19.47 9.56
CA PRO A 651 -23.86 -19.11 9.01
C PRO A 651 -22.85 -20.26 9.16
N ASP A 652 -22.00 -20.44 8.17
CA ASP A 652 -20.91 -21.41 8.22
C ASP A 652 -19.79 -20.94 9.18
N ARG A 653 -18.72 -21.72 9.25
CA ARG A 653 -17.54 -21.38 10.09
C ARG A 653 -16.84 -20.08 9.67
N ASP A 654 -17.09 -19.63 8.44
CA ASP A 654 -16.54 -18.39 7.89
C ASP A 654 -17.56 -17.23 7.99
N SER A 655 -18.56 -17.37 8.88
CA SER A 655 -19.60 -16.36 9.12
C SER A 655 -20.46 -16.03 7.88
N ARG A 656 -20.68 -16.99 6.97
CA ARG A 656 -21.37 -16.80 5.71
C ARG A 656 -22.58 -17.75 5.57
N ALA A 657 -23.71 -17.18 5.15
CA ALA A 657 -24.92 -17.95 4.76
C ALA A 657 -25.26 -17.63 3.30
N VAL A 658 -25.30 -18.65 2.43
CA VAL A 658 -25.50 -18.48 0.98
C VAL A 658 -26.91 -18.90 0.59
N PHE A 659 -27.63 -17.99 -0.10
CA PHE A 659 -28.98 -18.19 -0.62
C PHE A 659 -28.98 -18.13 -2.16
N ARG A 660 -29.94 -18.79 -2.79
CA ARG A 660 -30.30 -18.59 -4.18
C ARG A 660 -31.62 -17.84 -4.22
N VAL A 661 -31.68 -16.76 -4.93
CA VAL A 661 -32.83 -15.86 -4.98
C VAL A 661 -33.11 -15.46 -6.43
N THR A 662 -34.36 -15.58 -6.86
CA THR A 662 -34.79 -15.01 -8.14
C THR A 662 -34.91 -13.51 -7.99
N TRP A 663 -34.16 -12.75 -8.78
CA TRP A 663 -34.16 -11.30 -8.71
C TRP A 663 -35.52 -10.72 -9.11
N GLN A 664 -36.02 -9.83 -8.31
CA GLN A 664 -37.21 -9.00 -8.53
C GLN A 664 -36.96 -7.61 -7.93
N PRO A 665 -37.54 -6.54 -8.52
CA PRO A 665 -37.49 -5.20 -7.94
C PRO A 665 -38.05 -5.17 -6.51
N GLY A 666 -37.50 -4.28 -5.68
CA GLY A 666 -37.93 -4.04 -4.32
C GLY A 666 -36.81 -4.12 -3.30
N GLU A 667 -37.10 -4.59 -2.10
CA GLU A 667 -36.16 -4.60 -0.97
C GLU A 667 -35.76 -6.02 -0.57
N LEU A 668 -34.43 -6.27 -0.55
CA LEU A 668 -33.84 -7.50 -0.03
C LEU A 668 -33.35 -7.23 1.40
N THR A 669 -33.94 -7.89 2.39
CA THR A 669 -33.62 -7.70 3.82
C THR A 669 -33.08 -8.98 4.43
N ALA A 670 -31.95 -8.89 5.16
CA ALA A 670 -31.41 -9.99 5.95
C ALA A 670 -31.43 -9.63 7.45
N VAL A 671 -31.77 -10.61 8.27
CA VAL A 671 -31.85 -10.49 9.74
C VAL A 671 -31.03 -11.60 10.37
N VAL A 672 -30.17 -11.27 11.35
CA VAL A 672 -29.40 -12.24 12.13
C VAL A 672 -29.94 -12.36 13.54
N TYR A 673 -30.06 -13.60 14.03
CA TYR A 673 -30.56 -13.92 15.35
C TYR A 673 -29.51 -14.62 16.21
N GLY A 674 -29.58 -14.35 17.52
CA GLY A 674 -28.85 -15.05 18.56
C GLY A 674 -29.36 -16.47 18.81
N ALA A 675 -28.65 -17.20 19.66
CA ALA A 675 -29.04 -18.55 20.07
C ALA A 675 -30.36 -18.57 20.89
N ASP A 676 -30.68 -17.49 21.54
CA ASP A 676 -31.92 -17.23 22.28
C ASP A 676 -33.11 -16.80 21.39
N GLY A 677 -32.85 -16.61 20.07
CA GLY A 677 -33.84 -16.14 19.10
C GLY A 677 -33.98 -14.61 19.04
N ALA A 678 -33.23 -13.87 19.87
CA ALA A 678 -33.23 -12.40 19.79
C ALA A 678 -32.60 -11.89 18.48
N GLU A 679 -33.15 -10.83 17.92
CA GLU A 679 -32.55 -10.15 16.75
C GLU A 679 -31.25 -9.44 17.18
N LEU A 680 -30.14 -9.77 16.54
CA LEU A 680 -28.84 -9.12 16.76
C LEU A 680 -28.61 -7.98 15.78
N GLY A 681 -29.27 -8.00 14.63
CA GLY A 681 -29.17 -6.95 13.63
C GLY A 681 -29.88 -7.28 12.33
N ARG A 682 -30.08 -6.25 11.52
CA ARG A 682 -30.64 -6.35 10.17
C ARG A 682 -29.99 -5.36 9.20
N THR A 683 -30.09 -5.67 7.93
CA THR A 683 -29.65 -4.79 6.84
C THR A 683 -30.52 -5.02 5.61
N SER A 684 -30.68 -3.99 4.78
CA SER A 684 -31.47 -4.06 3.55
C SER A 684 -30.71 -3.46 2.37
N LEU A 685 -31.00 -3.99 1.18
CA LEU A 685 -30.57 -3.45 -0.12
C LEU A 685 -31.82 -3.23 -0.97
N SER A 686 -31.89 -2.11 -1.70
CA SER A 686 -33.02 -1.78 -2.58
C SER A 686 -32.65 -1.86 -4.04
N SER A 687 -33.62 -2.16 -4.90
CA SER A 687 -33.47 -2.00 -6.36
C SER A 687 -33.51 -0.54 -6.74
N ALA A 688 -32.84 -0.16 -7.84
CA ALA A 688 -32.85 1.18 -8.37
C ALA A 688 -34.12 1.46 -9.18
N GLY A 689 -34.46 2.75 -9.30
CA GLY A 689 -35.52 3.22 -10.17
C GLY A 689 -35.21 3.04 -11.67
N GLU A 690 -36.17 3.42 -12.53
CA GLU A 690 -36.09 3.20 -13.96
C GLU A 690 -35.08 4.15 -14.64
N GLU A 691 -35.08 5.43 -14.23
CA GLU A 691 -34.19 6.43 -14.82
C GLU A 691 -32.72 6.09 -14.57
N THR A 692 -31.89 6.50 -15.51
CA THR A 692 -30.43 6.45 -15.34
C THR A 692 -29.88 7.85 -15.57
N ARG A 693 -29.08 8.34 -14.62
CA ARG A 693 -28.45 9.66 -14.65
C ARG A 693 -26.95 9.53 -14.36
N LEU A 694 -26.17 10.42 -14.94
CA LEU A 694 -24.78 10.61 -14.54
C LEU A 694 -24.74 11.50 -13.30
N ALA A 695 -24.05 11.05 -12.25
CA ALA A 695 -23.72 11.83 -11.07
C ALA A 695 -22.19 12.05 -11.00
N ALA A 696 -21.77 13.27 -10.65
CA ALA A 696 -20.38 13.61 -10.36
C ALA A 696 -20.32 14.13 -8.91
N GLU A 697 -19.62 13.41 -8.04
CA GLU A 697 -19.62 13.67 -6.60
C GLU A 697 -18.17 13.82 -6.12
N PRO A 698 -17.75 15.01 -5.64
CA PRO A 698 -16.45 15.17 -5.05
C PRO A 698 -16.42 14.46 -3.68
N GLU A 699 -15.35 13.74 -3.38
CA GLU A 699 -15.19 13.13 -2.05
C GLU A 699 -15.09 14.21 -0.97
N GLU A 700 -14.54 15.38 -1.32
CA GLU A 700 -14.49 16.57 -0.48
C GLU A 700 -14.89 17.81 -1.29
N PRO A 701 -15.88 18.60 -0.83
CA PRO A 701 -16.33 19.78 -1.57
C PRO A 701 -15.37 20.97 -1.47
N ARG A 702 -14.36 20.86 -0.62
CA ARG A 702 -13.30 21.86 -0.40
C ARG A 702 -11.97 21.16 -0.27
N VAL A 703 -10.98 21.66 -1.00
CA VAL A 703 -9.62 21.09 -1.01
C VAL A 703 -8.56 22.18 -0.87
N SER A 704 -7.34 21.82 -0.48
CA SER A 704 -6.20 22.72 -0.59
C SER A 704 -5.90 23.02 -2.06
N ALA A 705 -5.44 24.23 -2.35
CA ALA A 705 -4.99 24.62 -3.69
C ALA A 705 -3.78 23.80 -4.18
N GLU A 706 -3.01 23.24 -3.25
CA GLU A 706 -1.89 22.34 -3.54
C GLU A 706 -2.28 20.86 -3.50
N GLY A 707 -3.50 20.56 -3.08
CA GLY A 707 -4.00 19.20 -2.86
C GLY A 707 -4.54 18.53 -4.11
N LEU A 708 -5.27 17.43 -3.88
CA LEU A 708 -5.94 16.64 -4.91
C LEU A 708 -7.45 16.65 -4.71
N CYS A 709 -8.18 16.77 -5.83
CA CYS A 709 -9.62 16.57 -5.87
C CYS A 709 -9.93 15.19 -6.43
N TYR A 710 -10.68 14.38 -5.69
CA TYR A 710 -11.21 13.10 -6.12
C TYR A 710 -12.70 13.25 -6.41
N VAL A 711 -13.12 12.97 -7.63
CA VAL A 711 -14.52 13.07 -8.07
C VAL A 711 -15.00 11.71 -8.53
N ARG A 712 -15.96 11.13 -7.80
CA ARG A 712 -16.63 9.90 -8.20
C ARG A 712 -17.63 10.19 -9.30
N LEU A 713 -17.55 9.43 -10.36
CA LEU A 713 -18.48 9.46 -11.48
C LEU A 713 -19.33 8.18 -11.41
N ARG A 714 -20.64 8.33 -11.31
CA ARG A 714 -21.54 7.19 -11.07
C ARG A 714 -22.78 7.26 -11.95
N TYR A 715 -23.21 6.12 -12.44
CA TYR A 715 -24.55 6.01 -12.98
C TYR A 715 -25.52 5.64 -11.86
N THR A 716 -26.49 6.51 -11.62
CA THR A 716 -27.45 6.37 -10.54
C THR A 716 -28.88 6.47 -11.07
N ASP A 717 -29.84 6.04 -10.26
CA ASP A 717 -31.24 6.39 -10.47
C ASP A 717 -31.54 7.83 -10.05
N GLU A 718 -32.81 8.22 -10.15
CA GLU A 718 -33.33 9.53 -9.73
C GLU A 718 -33.16 9.83 -8.24
N ASN A 719 -32.94 8.81 -7.39
CA ASN A 719 -32.71 8.91 -5.94
C ASN A 719 -31.23 8.83 -5.54
N GLY A 720 -30.33 8.73 -6.53
CA GLY A 720 -28.89 8.61 -6.31
C GLY A 720 -28.40 7.19 -5.99
N LEU A 721 -29.26 6.17 -6.12
CA LEU A 721 -28.86 4.77 -5.94
C LEU A 721 -28.07 4.28 -7.16
N LEU A 722 -26.90 3.70 -6.91
CA LEU A 722 -26.01 3.18 -7.95
C LEU A 722 -26.70 2.13 -8.84
N LYS A 723 -26.53 2.24 -10.14
CA LYS A 723 -26.97 1.27 -11.16
C LYS A 723 -25.77 0.51 -11.72
N PRO A 724 -25.36 -0.63 -11.14
CA PRO A 724 -24.12 -1.32 -11.49
C PRO A 724 -24.03 -1.78 -12.95
N LEU A 725 -25.16 -2.09 -13.57
CA LEU A 725 -25.21 -2.56 -14.97
C LEU A 725 -25.25 -1.44 -15.99
N ALA A 726 -25.35 -0.16 -15.58
CA ALA A 726 -25.29 0.96 -16.49
C ALA A 726 -23.85 1.18 -16.97
N ARG A 727 -23.66 1.15 -18.30
CA ARG A 727 -22.37 1.32 -18.98
C ARG A 727 -22.43 2.40 -20.04
N GLY A 728 -21.29 2.94 -20.37
CA GLY A 728 -21.12 3.94 -21.42
C GLY A 728 -19.98 4.88 -21.10
N ASP A 729 -19.37 5.41 -22.16
CA ASP A 729 -18.25 6.32 -22.02
C ASP A 729 -18.64 7.60 -21.26
N ILE A 730 -17.82 7.98 -20.31
CA ILE A 730 -17.88 9.26 -19.60
C ILE A 730 -16.70 10.08 -20.08
N ARG A 731 -16.96 11.26 -20.64
CA ARG A 731 -15.95 12.24 -21.01
C ARG A 731 -15.89 13.34 -19.96
N VAL A 732 -14.68 13.72 -19.55
CA VAL A 732 -14.44 14.71 -18.49
C VAL A 732 -13.67 15.89 -19.04
N ALA A 733 -14.12 17.11 -18.69
CA ALA A 733 -13.42 18.36 -18.92
C ALA A 733 -13.25 19.12 -17.60
N VAL A 734 -12.11 19.79 -17.41
CA VAL A 734 -11.76 20.47 -16.17
C VAL A 734 -11.36 21.92 -16.44
N GLU A 735 -11.96 22.85 -15.70
CA GLU A 735 -11.58 24.26 -15.63
C GLU A 735 -11.01 24.55 -14.23
N GLY A 736 -10.00 25.42 -14.12
CA GLY A 736 -9.34 25.76 -12.84
C GLY A 736 -8.43 24.66 -12.28
N GLY A 737 -8.22 23.57 -13.01
CA GLY A 737 -7.38 22.44 -12.62
C GLY A 737 -6.76 21.71 -13.80
N ARG A 738 -6.03 20.62 -13.50
CA ARG A 738 -5.49 19.65 -14.47
C ARG A 738 -5.99 18.25 -14.11
N LEU A 739 -6.62 17.56 -15.03
CA LEU A 739 -6.95 16.15 -14.91
C LEU A 739 -5.64 15.34 -14.85
N LEU A 740 -5.40 14.66 -13.75
CA LEU A 740 -4.21 13.80 -13.58
C LEU A 740 -4.48 12.38 -14.04
N ALA A 741 -5.66 11.85 -13.71
CA ALA A 741 -6.06 10.51 -14.08
C ALA A 741 -7.59 10.41 -14.16
N LEU A 742 -8.06 9.53 -15.05
CA LEU A 742 -9.46 9.16 -15.19
C LEU A 742 -9.55 7.67 -15.50
N GLY A 743 -10.35 6.92 -14.72
CA GLY A 743 -10.53 5.50 -14.97
C GLY A 743 -11.50 4.83 -14.04
N SER A 744 -11.76 3.57 -14.32
CA SER A 744 -12.54 2.67 -13.47
C SER A 744 -11.66 1.58 -12.87
N ALA A 745 -12.23 0.78 -11.97
CA ALA A 745 -11.54 -0.36 -11.36
C ALA A 745 -11.57 -1.63 -12.22
N CYS A 746 -12.01 -1.56 -13.47
CA CYS A 746 -12.01 -2.72 -14.36
C CYS A 746 -10.59 -3.26 -14.55
N PRO A 747 -10.31 -4.54 -14.26
CA PRO A 747 -8.97 -5.10 -14.42
C PRO A 747 -8.53 -5.22 -15.88
N TYR A 748 -9.49 -5.21 -16.83
CA TYR A 748 -9.23 -5.10 -18.25
C TYR A 748 -9.51 -3.66 -18.71
N ASN A 749 -8.46 -2.92 -19.06
CA ASN A 749 -8.54 -1.52 -19.48
C ASN A 749 -7.49 -1.22 -20.54
N GLU A 750 -7.88 -1.17 -21.82
CA GLU A 750 -6.98 -0.87 -22.93
C GLU A 750 -6.59 0.61 -23.01
N ARG A 751 -7.44 1.53 -22.49
CA ARG A 751 -7.23 2.99 -22.58
C ARG A 751 -6.19 3.51 -21.61
N GLY A 752 -5.94 2.77 -20.52
CA GLY A 752 -5.13 3.29 -19.40
C GLY A 752 -5.87 4.39 -18.62
N TYR A 753 -5.11 5.22 -17.90
CA TYR A 753 -5.66 6.21 -16.98
C TYR A 753 -5.32 7.66 -17.34
N LEU A 754 -4.37 7.89 -18.25
CA LEU A 754 -4.00 9.23 -18.74
C LEU A 754 -4.89 9.60 -19.95
N THR A 755 -6.18 9.72 -19.71
CA THR A 755 -7.23 9.94 -20.73
C THR A 755 -8.30 10.90 -20.21
N ASP A 756 -9.08 11.50 -21.11
CA ASP A 756 -10.26 12.31 -20.78
C ASP A 756 -11.58 11.52 -20.88
N THR A 757 -11.51 10.24 -21.25
CA THR A 757 -12.69 9.41 -21.52
C THR A 757 -12.49 8.00 -20.95
N THR A 758 -13.46 7.52 -20.19
CA THR A 758 -13.45 6.16 -19.59
C THR A 758 -14.83 5.52 -19.62
N ASP A 759 -14.89 4.19 -19.67
CA ASP A 759 -16.11 3.44 -19.34
C ASP A 759 -16.20 3.23 -17.81
N THR A 760 -17.37 2.86 -17.31
CA THR A 760 -17.60 2.51 -15.92
C THR A 760 -17.33 1.02 -15.66
N TYR A 761 -16.97 0.71 -14.43
CA TYR A 761 -16.93 -0.65 -13.91
C TYR A 761 -17.97 -0.77 -12.81
N TYR A 762 -18.98 -1.61 -13.04
CA TYR A 762 -20.19 -1.69 -12.20
C TYR A 762 -20.76 -0.30 -11.88
N GLY A 763 -20.95 0.52 -12.92
CA GLY A 763 -21.58 1.84 -12.85
C GLY A 763 -20.72 2.94 -12.24
N GLN A 764 -19.41 2.74 -12.04
CA GLN A 764 -18.53 3.68 -11.35
C GLN A 764 -17.22 3.93 -12.09
N ALA A 765 -16.71 5.17 -11.96
CA ALA A 765 -15.38 5.61 -12.34
C ALA A 765 -14.87 6.70 -11.39
N LEU A 766 -13.60 7.07 -11.49
CA LEU A 766 -12.95 8.08 -10.66
C LEU A 766 -12.16 9.04 -11.54
N ALA A 767 -12.33 10.33 -11.30
CA ALA A 767 -11.47 11.39 -11.83
C ALA A 767 -10.61 11.97 -10.70
N ILE A 768 -9.31 12.18 -10.96
CA ILE A 768 -8.37 12.80 -10.03
C ILE A 768 -7.84 14.07 -10.68
N VAL A 769 -8.04 15.19 -10.00
CA VAL A 769 -7.74 16.52 -10.52
C VAL A 769 -6.83 17.27 -9.55
N LYS A 770 -5.80 17.94 -10.09
CA LYS A 770 -4.98 18.87 -9.33
C LYS A 770 -5.44 20.31 -9.62
N PRO A 771 -5.79 21.12 -8.60
CA PRO A 771 -6.05 22.55 -8.79
C PRO A 771 -4.85 23.28 -9.40
N LYS A 772 -5.11 24.38 -10.10
CA LYS A 772 -4.05 25.30 -10.59
C LYS A 772 -3.67 26.39 -9.58
N GLY A 773 -4.40 26.46 -8.47
CA GLY A 773 -4.23 27.47 -7.43
C GLY A 773 -5.53 27.69 -6.66
N PRO A 774 -5.57 28.69 -5.76
CA PRO A 774 -6.78 29.07 -5.05
C PRO A 774 -7.89 29.55 -6.00
N GLY A 775 -9.13 29.25 -5.68
CA GLY A 775 -10.30 29.62 -6.48
C GLY A 775 -11.32 28.51 -6.64
N GLU A 776 -12.01 28.51 -7.75
CA GLU A 776 -13.01 27.50 -8.09
C GLU A 776 -12.44 26.54 -9.15
N LEU A 777 -12.59 25.24 -8.90
CA LEU A 777 -12.37 24.18 -9.86
C LEU A 777 -13.73 23.65 -10.30
N VAL A 778 -13.93 23.56 -11.62
CA VAL A 778 -15.16 23.03 -12.21
C VAL A 778 -14.82 21.77 -13.02
N LEU A 779 -15.46 20.67 -12.68
CA LEU A 779 -15.42 19.44 -13.48
C LEU A 779 -16.77 19.24 -14.16
N ARG A 780 -16.74 19.05 -15.48
CA ARG A 780 -17.90 18.66 -16.29
C ARG A 780 -17.70 17.24 -16.80
N ALA A 781 -18.74 16.43 -16.70
CA ALA A 781 -18.76 15.07 -17.19
C ALA A 781 -19.97 14.90 -18.13
N GLU A 782 -19.76 14.26 -19.27
CA GLU A 782 -20.78 13.97 -20.28
C GLU A 782 -20.84 12.47 -20.54
N SER A 783 -22.04 11.93 -20.71
CA SER A 783 -22.26 10.52 -20.97
C SER A 783 -23.53 10.29 -21.80
N PRO A 784 -23.82 9.06 -22.26
CA PRO A 784 -25.12 8.72 -22.88
C PRO A 784 -26.34 8.97 -22.00
N TYR A 785 -26.15 9.04 -20.67
CA TYR A 785 -27.24 9.26 -19.68
C TYR A 785 -27.32 10.72 -19.19
N GLY A 786 -26.75 11.64 -19.94
CA GLY A 786 -26.77 13.06 -19.62
C GLY A 786 -25.41 13.60 -19.15
N SER A 787 -25.43 14.81 -18.62
CA SER A 787 -24.26 15.53 -18.15
C SER A 787 -24.37 15.85 -16.65
N ALA A 788 -23.21 15.91 -15.99
CA ALA A 788 -23.09 16.34 -14.61
C ALA A 788 -21.98 17.40 -14.49
N GLN A 789 -22.15 18.32 -13.55
CA GLN A 789 -21.16 19.34 -13.26
C GLN A 789 -21.00 19.48 -11.75
N VAL A 790 -19.77 19.64 -11.31
CA VAL A 790 -19.45 19.87 -9.90
C VAL A 790 -18.49 21.03 -9.75
N HIS A 791 -18.72 21.82 -8.70
CA HIS A 791 -17.93 22.97 -8.30
C HIS A 791 -17.19 22.66 -7.00
N ILE A 792 -15.88 22.83 -6.97
CA ILE A 792 -15.01 22.51 -5.84
C ILE A 792 -14.24 23.77 -5.47
N SER A 793 -14.33 24.16 -4.19
CA SER A 793 -13.59 25.32 -3.67
C SER A 793 -12.15 24.95 -3.33
N CYS A 794 -11.19 25.60 -3.98
CA CYS A 794 -9.76 25.44 -3.72
C CYS A 794 -9.26 26.61 -2.86
N ARG A 795 -8.68 26.33 -1.69
CA ARG A 795 -8.24 27.34 -0.72
C ARG A 795 -6.73 27.32 -0.54
N GLU A 796 -6.15 28.47 -0.18
CA GLU A 796 -4.78 28.50 0.30
C GLU A 796 -4.62 27.66 1.56
N GLU A 797 -3.46 27.03 1.72
CA GLU A 797 -3.14 26.24 2.91
C GLU A 797 -3.11 27.18 4.14
N GLY A 798 -3.90 26.86 5.16
CA GLY A 798 -4.03 27.67 6.38
C GLY A 798 -5.23 28.65 6.43
N ALA A 799 -5.98 28.82 5.36
CA ALA A 799 -7.26 29.55 5.40
C ALA A 799 -8.37 28.63 5.94
N ARG A 800 -8.57 28.63 7.28
CA ARG A 800 -9.70 27.95 7.98
C ARG A 800 -11.02 28.65 7.80
#